data_900fcf6b8385a874a8fe7fa6af33292c
#
_entry.id   900fcf6b8385a874a8fe7fa6af33292c
#
_cell.length_a   1.000
_cell.length_b   1.000
_cell.length_c   1.000
_cell.angle_alpha   90.00
_cell.angle_beta   90.00
_cell.angle_gamma   90.00
#
_symmetry.space_group_name_H-M   'P 1'
#
loop_
_entity.id
_entity.type
_entity.pdbx_description
1 polymer ?
#
loop_
_entity_poly.entity_id
_entity_poly.type
_entity_poly.pdbx_seq_one_letter_code
_entity_poly.pdbx_strand_id
1 'polypeptide(L)'
;MTPSLDAPANNQLPTPMDPAQVSALIEQRLAVAGVRLTLGGEPTYVPDEPEGAEWSFAADGPTKLGYARALAAELQQRAWPGSTLMYCPGKRYDGEVNPRWALRLFTGPSGDPVVAWPQDDGAPRPVLPAGAAAGFLAAIGRGLGCQLQPLQLRDPLDDARSVWAAPLSHNDGLDETVAGDLGWNPAAWPLAEELRELLGAPGPAGLRLPLQHFPEGVLRQVLTLEVGPQDWSLFLPPLARQPLEQLLGVIAGASGAWSQPDLSGVLPLDIDGAWQVLGLTADPGVLEVNLPVCPRWDAYADWMRLLEEGGAAVGLRSWKRRQPAPELPQSEVPSLEALNRAGLGQEGSGGGNHLLWGGPSLEQNPFFSRPDWLVGLLRFWQHHPSLAYLFSGNSVGPASQAPRPDEGSAAWLDLQLAHQVLAGLPEGDQRVAISETLRHLHADKSGNTHRSEISLDKFWNPAWAAGCQGLLEFRAMETLPKHQWTAAIALLWSALAAHLLEPAHRPTPIRSWGEALHDRCLLPSELWADLEQVLALLAADGLALDPGLFRQIWQWRFPQLLHWREGEAELEIRRSLEPWPLLCDTPVEGGSTSRFVDSSLRRFEVITSAAFRQRYGLVLQGRPLALPAAEASRPVAVRYRLERLYPCLHPTIAPHLPLELALVARPDAGSGQGGGSPTSSPTLQRWTLLSEDGGFLPQEPSSGADPLDLAAAPWRGASADAVTVDLRLP
;
A
#
# COMPACT_ATOMS: atom_id res chain seq x y z
N MET A 1 -29.18 -18.42 -16.87
CA MET A 1 -30.10 -18.24 -15.75
C MET A 1 -29.28 -17.59 -14.62
N THR A 2 -29.36 -16.29 -14.45
CA THR A 2 -28.76 -15.55 -13.37
C THR A 2 -29.57 -15.84 -12.09
N PRO A 3 -28.94 -16.27 -11.00
CA PRO A 3 -29.66 -16.37 -9.74
C PRO A 3 -30.03 -14.95 -9.25
N SER A 4 -31.32 -14.75 -9.01
CA SER A 4 -31.89 -13.59 -8.36
C SER A 4 -31.20 -13.39 -6.99
N LEU A 5 -30.63 -12.23 -6.78
CA LEU A 5 -30.17 -11.77 -5.47
C LEU A 5 -31.40 -11.26 -4.69
N ASP A 6 -32.26 -12.15 -4.30
CA ASP A 6 -33.26 -11.86 -3.25
C ASP A 6 -32.50 -11.78 -1.93
N ALA A 7 -32.35 -10.57 -1.43
CA ALA A 7 -31.85 -10.34 -0.08
C ALA A 7 -32.79 -11.05 0.90
N PRO A 8 -32.29 -11.91 1.79
CA PRO A 8 -33.12 -12.46 2.85
C PRO A 8 -33.50 -11.32 3.80
N ALA A 9 -34.79 -11.15 3.97
CA ALA A 9 -35.38 -10.23 4.92
C ALA A 9 -34.87 -10.54 6.34
N ASN A 10 -34.33 -9.51 7.00
CA ASN A 10 -34.22 -9.42 8.47
C ASN A 10 -33.44 -10.53 9.20
N ASN A 11 -32.25 -10.91 8.72
CA ASN A 11 -31.31 -11.62 9.57
C ASN A 11 -30.44 -10.59 10.31
N GLN A 12 -30.80 -10.30 11.56
CA GLN A 12 -29.89 -9.63 12.47
C GLN A 12 -28.62 -10.49 12.54
N LEU A 13 -27.50 -9.92 12.11
CA LEU A 13 -26.20 -10.57 12.30
C LEU A 13 -26.06 -10.94 13.79
N PRO A 14 -25.48 -12.11 14.13
CA PRO A 14 -25.28 -12.47 15.52
C PRO A 14 -24.43 -11.40 16.22
N THR A 15 -24.57 -11.33 17.54
CA THR A 15 -23.77 -10.40 18.35
C THR A 15 -22.29 -10.56 18.04
N PRO A 16 -21.57 -9.50 17.70
CA PRO A 16 -20.14 -9.59 17.39
C PRO A 16 -19.36 -10.09 18.60
N MET A 17 -18.33 -10.86 18.32
CA MET A 17 -17.39 -11.36 19.32
C MET A 17 -16.26 -10.35 19.54
N ASP A 18 -15.61 -10.45 20.71
CA ASP A 18 -14.37 -9.72 20.94
C ASP A 18 -13.28 -10.17 19.93
N PRO A 19 -12.55 -9.23 19.30
CA PRO A 19 -11.53 -9.56 18.30
C PRO A 19 -10.48 -10.57 18.79
N ALA A 20 -10.07 -10.52 20.06
CA ALA A 20 -9.11 -11.47 20.62
C ALA A 20 -9.72 -12.87 20.74
N GLN A 21 -11.02 -12.99 21.01
CA GLN A 21 -11.71 -14.28 21.02
C GLN A 21 -11.81 -14.86 19.60
N VAL A 22 -12.13 -14.04 18.61
CA VAL A 22 -12.16 -14.47 17.22
C VAL A 22 -10.75 -14.93 16.79
N SER A 23 -9.71 -14.17 17.10
CA SER A 23 -8.31 -14.54 16.82
C SER A 23 -7.96 -15.87 17.45
N ALA A 24 -8.31 -16.10 18.71
CA ALA A 24 -8.04 -17.38 19.39
C ALA A 24 -8.73 -18.59 18.72
N LEU A 25 -9.98 -18.40 18.24
CA LEU A 25 -10.71 -19.43 17.50
C LEU A 25 -10.08 -19.71 16.12
N ILE A 26 -9.62 -18.67 15.44
CA ILE A 26 -8.89 -18.80 14.17
C ILE A 26 -7.63 -19.64 14.38
N GLU A 27 -6.80 -19.27 15.37
CA GLU A 27 -5.57 -19.99 15.70
C GLU A 27 -5.83 -21.46 16.05
N GLN A 28 -6.89 -21.73 16.82
CA GLN A 28 -7.29 -23.08 17.14
C GLN A 28 -7.65 -23.90 15.88
N ARG A 29 -8.42 -23.33 14.95
CA ARG A 29 -8.80 -24.01 13.70
C ARG A 29 -7.62 -24.27 12.80
N LEU A 30 -6.73 -23.26 12.65
CA LEU A 30 -5.50 -23.40 11.87
C LEU A 30 -4.62 -24.51 12.47
N ALA A 31 -4.45 -24.54 13.80
CA ALA A 31 -3.65 -25.54 14.49
C ALA A 31 -4.21 -26.96 14.34
N VAL A 32 -5.53 -27.14 14.45
CA VAL A 32 -6.20 -28.43 14.22
C VAL A 32 -5.97 -28.93 12.79
N ALA A 33 -5.95 -28.02 11.82
CA ALA A 33 -5.65 -28.35 10.42
C ALA A 33 -4.14 -28.52 10.15
N GLY A 34 -3.26 -28.35 11.15
CA GLY A 34 -1.81 -28.39 10.97
C GLY A 34 -1.27 -27.20 10.15
N VAL A 35 -1.96 -26.07 10.16
CA VAL A 35 -1.58 -24.85 9.48
C VAL A 35 -1.04 -23.84 10.50
N ARG A 36 0.08 -23.21 10.19
CA ARG A 36 0.58 -22.04 10.90
C ARG A 36 0.77 -20.92 9.92
N LEU A 37 0.01 -19.86 10.10
CA LEU A 37 0.01 -18.67 9.25
C LEU A 37 0.73 -17.54 9.98
N THR A 38 1.62 -16.83 9.29
CA THR A 38 2.22 -15.59 9.76
C THR A 38 1.70 -14.40 8.98
N LEU A 39 1.62 -13.27 9.66
CA LEU A 39 1.20 -12.00 9.08
C LEU A 39 2.38 -11.05 9.03
N GLY A 40 2.34 -10.15 8.06
CA GLY A 40 3.19 -8.99 7.95
C GLY A 40 2.40 -7.86 7.32
N GLY A 41 3.01 -6.69 7.22
CA GLY A 41 2.36 -5.55 6.59
C GLY A 41 3.36 -4.53 6.10
N GLU A 42 2.91 -3.71 5.14
CA GLU A 42 3.66 -2.60 4.57
C GLU A 42 2.83 -1.31 4.66
N PRO A 43 2.42 -0.86 5.88
CA PRO A 43 1.69 0.38 6.04
C PRO A 43 2.53 1.58 5.64
N THR A 44 1.86 2.60 5.11
CA THR A 44 2.52 3.81 4.59
C THR A 44 2.11 5.05 5.34
N TYR A 45 3.03 6.01 5.43
CA TYR A 45 2.87 7.24 6.21
C TYR A 45 3.27 8.46 5.38
N VAL A 46 2.63 9.58 5.70
CA VAL A 46 2.95 10.90 5.16
C VAL A 46 2.98 11.92 6.30
N PRO A 47 3.69 13.05 6.20
CA PRO A 47 3.57 14.13 7.18
C PRO A 47 2.13 14.65 7.30
N ASP A 48 1.80 15.27 8.42
CA ASP A 48 0.51 15.96 8.60
C ASP A 48 0.28 17.01 7.53
N GLU A 49 1.34 17.72 7.15
CA GLU A 49 1.38 18.67 6.04
C GLU A 49 2.47 18.23 5.05
N PRO A 50 2.13 17.39 4.04
CA PRO A 50 3.10 16.90 3.08
C PRO A 50 3.48 18.01 2.08
N GLU A 51 4.73 18.41 2.08
CA GLU A 51 5.29 19.38 1.14
C GLU A 51 6.42 18.74 0.31
N GLY A 52 6.45 19.03 -0.99
CA GLY A 52 7.49 18.57 -1.89
C GLY A 52 7.16 17.29 -2.68
N ALA A 53 8.00 17.03 -3.68
CA ALA A 53 7.82 15.92 -4.62
C ALA A 53 7.88 14.55 -3.94
N GLU A 54 8.69 14.42 -2.90
CA GLU A 54 8.87 13.16 -2.16
C GLU A 54 7.60 12.66 -1.47
N TRP A 55 6.64 13.56 -1.20
CA TRP A 55 5.36 13.24 -0.58
C TRP A 55 4.19 13.21 -1.58
N SER A 56 4.48 13.33 -2.88
CA SER A 56 3.48 13.23 -3.94
C SER A 56 3.79 12.13 -4.96
N PHE A 57 4.97 12.16 -5.60
CA PHE A 57 5.33 11.21 -6.66
C PHE A 57 6.78 10.73 -6.64
N ALA A 58 7.73 11.51 -6.06
CA ALA A 58 9.10 11.08 -5.94
C ALA A 58 9.30 10.09 -4.78
N ALA A 59 10.30 9.24 -4.88
CA ALA A 59 10.57 8.28 -3.82
C ALA A 59 11.34 8.92 -2.67
N ASP A 60 12.34 9.75 -2.97
CA ASP A 60 13.23 10.35 -1.99
C ASP A 60 13.27 11.88 -2.12
N GLY A 61 13.72 12.55 -1.06
CA GLY A 61 13.85 13.99 -0.99
C GLY A 61 14.40 14.46 0.35
N PRO A 62 14.44 15.78 0.59
CA PRO A 62 15.20 16.36 1.69
C PRO A 62 14.68 16.03 3.11
N THR A 63 13.39 15.70 3.27
CA THR A 63 12.78 15.56 4.60
C THR A 63 12.49 14.11 5.01
N LYS A 64 12.30 13.21 4.03
CA LYS A 64 11.80 11.85 4.26
C LYS A 64 12.70 11.01 5.18
N LEU A 65 14.02 11.06 5.01
CA LEU A 65 14.96 10.33 5.87
C LEU A 65 14.93 10.84 7.32
N GLY A 66 14.73 12.16 7.52
CA GLY A 66 14.57 12.75 8.83
C GLY A 66 13.35 12.21 9.58
N TYR A 67 12.19 12.16 8.93
CA TYR A 67 10.99 11.54 9.48
C TYR A 67 11.18 10.04 9.77
N ALA A 68 11.84 9.32 8.88
CA ALA A 68 12.12 7.90 9.09
C ALA A 68 13.00 7.65 10.31
N ARG A 69 14.05 8.46 10.52
CA ARG A 69 14.91 8.38 11.71
C ARG A 69 14.15 8.72 12.99
N ALA A 70 13.31 9.76 12.97
CA ALA A 70 12.48 10.14 14.10
C ALA A 70 11.49 9.04 14.48
N LEU A 71 10.80 8.44 13.48
CA LEU A 71 9.91 7.31 13.73
C LEU A 71 10.66 6.09 14.25
N ALA A 72 11.84 5.78 13.70
CA ALA A 72 12.67 4.68 14.19
C ALA A 72 13.06 4.86 15.66
N ALA A 73 13.42 6.09 16.08
CA ALA A 73 13.73 6.40 17.47
C ALA A 73 12.53 6.23 18.42
N GLU A 74 11.33 6.64 17.99
CA GLU A 74 10.09 6.39 18.74
C GLU A 74 9.80 4.89 18.89
N LEU A 75 9.97 4.12 17.83
CA LEU A 75 9.74 2.67 17.85
C LEU A 75 10.80 1.93 18.68
N GLN A 76 12.05 2.39 18.68
CA GLN A 76 13.06 1.88 19.61
C GLN A 76 12.60 2.03 21.06
N GLN A 77 12.12 3.20 21.44
CA GLN A 77 11.70 3.45 22.81
C GLN A 77 10.44 2.67 23.21
N ARG A 78 9.46 2.59 22.30
CA ARG A 78 8.14 2.00 22.59
C ARG A 78 8.09 0.49 22.49
N ALA A 79 8.75 -0.07 21.48
CA ALA A 79 8.64 -1.50 21.15
C ALA A 79 9.91 -2.28 21.47
N TRP A 80 11.08 -1.76 21.11
CA TRP A 80 12.35 -2.50 21.17
C TRP A 80 13.48 -1.66 21.79
N PRO A 81 13.43 -1.38 23.12
CA PRO A 81 14.51 -0.64 23.78
C PRO A 81 15.87 -1.31 23.60
N GLY A 82 16.85 -0.53 23.18
CA GLY A 82 18.22 -1.02 22.93
C GLY A 82 18.40 -1.77 21.58
N SER A 83 17.39 -1.84 20.74
CA SER A 83 17.53 -2.38 19.37
C SER A 83 18.56 -1.59 18.55
N THR A 84 19.09 -2.21 17.50
CA THR A 84 20.08 -1.60 16.63
C THR A 84 19.40 -1.01 15.38
N LEU A 85 19.70 0.24 15.08
CA LEU A 85 19.28 0.92 13.85
C LEU A 85 20.43 0.94 12.85
N MET A 86 20.17 0.55 11.61
CA MET A 86 21.16 0.54 10.54
C MET A 86 20.59 1.15 9.25
N TYR A 87 21.37 2.03 8.61
CA TYR A 87 21.10 2.53 7.28
C TYR A 87 21.58 1.49 6.25
N CYS A 88 20.66 0.95 5.46
CA CYS A 88 20.93 -0.05 4.45
C CYS A 88 20.65 0.49 3.04
N PRO A 89 21.35 -0.01 2.00
CA PRO A 89 20.91 0.22 0.64
C PRO A 89 19.56 -0.46 0.41
N GLY A 90 18.63 0.29 -0.12
CA GLY A 90 17.32 -0.19 -0.54
C GLY A 90 17.31 -0.61 -2.02
N LYS A 91 16.14 -0.53 -2.65
CA LYS A 91 15.98 -0.79 -4.08
C LYS A 91 16.78 0.24 -4.89
N ARG A 92 17.43 -0.22 -5.96
CA ARG A 92 18.04 0.63 -6.96
C ARG A 92 17.28 0.47 -8.27
N TYR A 93 16.93 1.59 -8.86
CA TYR A 93 16.33 1.61 -10.18
C TYR A 93 17.34 2.14 -11.20
N ASP A 94 17.19 1.76 -12.46
CA ASP A 94 18.10 2.20 -13.53
C ASP A 94 18.03 3.73 -13.66
N GLY A 95 19.21 4.35 -13.82
CA GLY A 95 19.35 5.81 -13.81
C GLY A 95 19.61 6.43 -12.43
N GLU A 96 19.40 5.71 -11.34
CA GLU A 96 19.79 6.16 -9.99
C GLU A 96 21.28 5.87 -9.75
N VAL A 97 22.04 6.88 -9.31
CA VAL A 97 23.48 6.74 -9.01
C VAL A 97 23.69 5.80 -7.83
N ASN A 98 22.92 5.99 -6.77
CA ASN A 98 22.94 5.16 -5.57
C ASN A 98 21.60 4.44 -5.37
N PRO A 99 21.58 3.28 -4.70
CA PRO A 99 20.33 2.70 -4.24
C PRO A 99 19.63 3.67 -3.28
N ARG A 100 18.30 3.64 -3.29
CA ARG A 100 17.50 4.33 -2.28
C ARG A 100 17.89 3.82 -0.91
N TRP A 101 17.64 4.60 0.13
CA TRP A 101 17.92 4.18 1.49
C TRP A 101 16.79 3.27 2.05
N ALA A 102 17.17 2.41 2.97
CA ALA A 102 16.27 1.69 3.86
C ALA A 102 16.85 1.72 5.27
N LEU A 103 16.09 2.19 6.24
CA LEU A 103 16.46 2.00 7.64
C LEU A 103 15.99 0.63 8.10
N ARG A 104 16.83 -0.08 8.83
CA ARG A 104 16.51 -1.38 9.43
C ARG A 104 16.71 -1.28 10.94
N LEU A 105 15.62 -1.43 11.67
CA LEU A 105 15.62 -1.57 13.12
C LEU A 105 15.51 -3.04 13.45
N PHE A 106 16.47 -3.60 14.17
CA PHE A 106 16.49 -5.02 14.46
C PHE A 106 16.85 -5.37 15.90
N THR A 107 16.34 -6.50 16.35
CA THR A 107 16.46 -7.02 17.71
C THR A 107 16.47 -8.55 17.68
N GLY A 108 16.77 -9.18 18.78
CA GLY A 108 16.62 -10.62 18.93
C GLY A 108 15.15 -11.08 18.84
N PRO A 109 14.89 -12.39 18.80
CA PRO A 109 13.56 -12.93 18.54
C PRO A 109 12.53 -12.60 19.63
N SER A 110 12.97 -12.32 20.87
CA SER A 110 12.12 -11.94 22.00
C SER A 110 12.05 -10.42 22.23
N GLY A 111 12.65 -9.62 21.36
CA GLY A 111 12.74 -8.16 21.53
C GLY A 111 13.99 -7.70 22.30
N ASP A 112 14.84 -8.65 22.72
CA ASP A 112 16.09 -8.33 23.41
C ASP A 112 17.12 -7.75 22.43
N PRO A 113 17.97 -6.78 22.85
CA PRO A 113 19.01 -6.24 21.99
C PRO A 113 19.97 -7.33 21.46
N VAL A 114 20.25 -7.31 20.15
CA VAL A 114 21.26 -8.19 19.54
C VAL A 114 22.66 -7.86 20.07
N VAL A 115 22.88 -6.57 20.37
CA VAL A 115 24.15 -6.05 20.91
C VAL A 115 23.85 -5.12 22.10
N ALA A 116 24.57 -5.32 23.18
CA ALA A 116 24.51 -4.39 24.32
C ALA A 116 25.37 -3.14 24.02
N TRP A 117 24.74 -2.11 23.53
CA TRP A 117 25.40 -0.79 23.44
C TRP A 117 25.66 -0.24 24.83
N PRO A 118 26.75 0.53 25.03
CA PRO A 118 26.99 1.19 26.29
C PRO A 118 25.79 2.07 26.65
N GLN A 119 25.17 1.79 27.81
CA GLN A 119 23.97 2.51 28.23
C GLN A 119 24.24 4.00 28.35
N ASP A 120 23.29 4.82 27.93
CA ASP A 120 23.25 6.23 28.20
C ASP A 120 22.94 6.39 29.71
N ASP A 121 23.95 6.70 30.49
CA ASP A 121 23.87 6.97 31.92
C ASP A 121 23.37 8.42 32.20
N GLY A 122 22.81 9.07 31.18
CA GLY A 122 22.27 10.43 31.23
C GLY A 122 23.32 11.54 31.07
N ALA A 123 24.61 11.18 30.90
CA ALA A 123 25.64 12.10 30.51
C ALA A 123 25.92 12.06 29.02
N PRO A 124 25.77 13.18 28.26
CA PRO A 124 26.04 13.18 26.83
C PRO A 124 27.50 12.81 26.57
N ARG A 125 27.72 11.68 25.88
CA ARG A 125 29.06 11.23 25.47
C ARG A 125 29.55 12.05 24.28
N PRO A 126 30.85 12.40 24.24
CA PRO A 126 31.39 13.13 23.11
C PRO A 126 31.43 12.28 21.82
N VAL A 127 31.36 12.94 20.69
CA VAL A 127 31.60 12.34 19.38
C VAL A 127 33.07 11.86 19.29
N LEU A 128 33.33 10.77 18.60
CA LEU A 128 34.69 10.30 18.34
C LEU A 128 35.48 11.41 17.60
N PRO A 129 36.58 11.93 18.15
CA PRO A 129 37.36 12.95 17.45
C PRO A 129 38.24 12.30 16.34
N ALA A 130 38.46 13.01 15.24
CA ALA A 130 39.27 12.52 14.11
C ALA A 130 40.65 11.98 14.52
N GLY A 131 41.31 12.61 15.50
CA GLY A 131 42.59 12.17 16.06
C GLY A 131 42.55 10.81 16.77
N ALA A 132 41.36 10.33 17.18
CA ALA A 132 41.20 9.02 17.83
C ALA A 132 40.81 7.89 16.83
N ALA A 133 40.52 8.23 15.58
CA ALA A 133 40.02 7.26 14.56
C ALA A 133 40.95 6.04 14.37
N ALA A 134 42.26 6.27 14.23
CA ALA A 134 43.22 5.18 14.09
C ALA A 134 43.30 4.27 15.34
N GLY A 135 43.20 4.85 16.54
CA GLY A 135 43.18 4.11 17.79
C GLY A 135 41.90 3.28 17.94
N PHE A 136 40.76 3.81 17.51
CA PHE A 136 39.47 3.13 17.50
C PHE A 136 39.48 1.94 16.54
N LEU A 137 39.94 2.10 15.28
CA LEU A 137 40.07 1.01 14.32
C LEU A 137 41.04 -0.07 14.81
N ALA A 138 42.14 0.33 15.45
CA ALA A 138 43.06 -0.62 16.06
C ALA A 138 42.41 -1.40 17.24
N ALA A 139 41.50 -0.77 18.00
CA ALA A 139 40.73 -1.45 19.05
C ALA A 139 39.78 -2.48 18.46
N ILE A 140 39.08 -2.14 17.36
CA ILE A 140 38.26 -3.11 16.62
C ILE A 140 39.08 -4.30 16.16
N GLY A 141 40.22 -4.07 15.49
CA GLY A 141 41.09 -5.15 15.05
C GLY A 141 41.52 -6.08 16.18
N ARG A 142 41.93 -5.52 17.34
CA ARG A 142 42.27 -6.34 18.52
C ARG A 142 41.07 -7.17 19.01
N GLY A 143 39.86 -6.59 19.02
CA GLY A 143 38.65 -7.31 19.43
C GLY A 143 38.28 -8.46 18.49
N LEU A 144 38.63 -8.33 17.19
CA LEU A 144 38.44 -9.36 16.16
C LEU A 144 39.63 -10.33 16.07
N GLY A 145 40.69 -10.12 16.85
CA GLY A 145 41.91 -10.94 16.77
C GLY A 145 42.76 -10.74 15.52
N CYS A 146 42.62 -9.61 14.82
CA CYS A 146 43.32 -9.29 13.61
C CYS A 146 43.92 -7.86 13.65
N GLN A 147 44.79 -7.54 12.67
CA GLN A 147 45.37 -6.21 12.53
C GLN A 147 44.79 -5.51 11.32
N LEU A 148 43.87 -4.59 11.52
CA LEU A 148 43.33 -3.74 10.44
C LEU A 148 44.42 -2.85 9.83
N GLN A 149 44.35 -2.62 8.52
CA GLN A 149 45.23 -1.76 7.78
C GLN A 149 44.43 -0.58 7.15
N PRO A 150 44.08 0.43 7.95
CA PRO A 150 43.21 1.51 7.49
C PRO A 150 43.96 2.43 6.52
N LEU A 151 43.26 2.84 5.48
CA LEU A 151 43.67 3.84 4.51
C LEU A 151 42.82 5.08 4.62
N GLN A 152 43.38 6.26 4.70
CA GLN A 152 42.63 7.51 4.69
C GLN A 152 42.16 7.83 3.27
N LEU A 153 40.89 8.23 3.16
CA LEU A 153 40.23 8.62 1.90
C LEU A 153 39.87 10.10 1.95
N ARG A 154 39.72 10.71 0.79
CA ARG A 154 39.22 12.07 0.62
C ARG A 154 37.73 12.05 0.30
N ASP A 155 36.96 12.88 0.98
CA ASP A 155 35.56 13.15 0.63
C ASP A 155 35.45 14.44 -0.19
N PRO A 156 35.08 14.39 -1.49
CA PRO A 156 34.95 15.58 -2.31
C PRO A 156 33.76 16.49 -1.93
N LEU A 157 32.84 16.01 -1.08
CA LEU A 157 31.65 16.74 -0.66
C LEU A 157 31.81 17.44 0.70
N ASP A 158 32.77 16.98 1.53
CA ASP A 158 32.95 17.50 2.89
C ASP A 158 34.42 17.40 3.35
N ASP A 159 35.17 18.46 3.17
CA ASP A 159 36.58 18.55 3.60
C ASP A 159 36.76 18.51 5.13
N ALA A 160 35.70 18.78 5.90
CA ALA A 160 35.76 18.71 7.36
C ALA A 160 35.62 17.28 7.92
N ARG A 161 35.17 16.33 7.09
CA ARG A 161 34.98 14.93 7.43
C ARG A 161 36.22 14.10 7.16
N SER A 162 36.70 13.43 8.17
CA SER A 162 37.80 12.44 8.04
C SER A 162 37.23 11.07 7.73
N VAL A 163 37.66 10.44 6.64
CA VAL A 163 37.21 9.13 6.21
C VAL A 163 38.36 8.13 6.19
N TRP A 164 38.11 6.96 6.78
CA TRP A 164 39.03 5.84 6.84
C TRP A 164 38.40 4.58 6.28
N ALA A 165 39.10 3.83 5.45
CA ALA A 165 38.67 2.54 4.93
C ALA A 165 39.64 1.45 5.39
N ALA A 166 39.09 0.40 6.00
CA ALA A 166 39.86 -0.80 6.40
C ALA A 166 39.26 -2.02 5.69
N PRO A 167 39.91 -2.54 4.65
CA PRO A 167 39.47 -3.73 3.93
C PRO A 167 39.42 -4.92 4.89
N LEU A 168 38.25 -5.55 4.95
CA LEU A 168 37.98 -6.62 5.91
C LEU A 168 36.90 -7.58 5.39
N SER A 169 37.22 -8.86 5.35
CA SER A 169 36.25 -9.92 5.06
C SER A 169 36.25 -10.97 6.18
N HIS A 170 35.27 -11.84 6.15
CA HIS A 170 35.19 -13.00 7.02
C HIS A 170 34.93 -14.24 6.17
N ASN A 171 35.70 -15.30 6.42
CA ASN A 171 35.52 -16.60 5.79
C ASN A 171 35.05 -17.60 6.84
N ASP A 172 33.83 -18.13 6.67
CA ASP A 172 33.24 -19.17 7.55
C ASP A 172 33.49 -20.59 7.03
N GLY A 173 34.13 -20.71 5.86
CA GLY A 173 34.41 -21.98 5.21
C GLY A 173 33.21 -22.62 4.50
N LEU A 174 32.07 -21.94 4.44
CA LEU A 174 30.86 -22.44 3.79
C LEU A 174 30.79 -22.06 2.31
N ASP A 175 31.42 -20.95 1.93
CA ASP A 175 31.50 -20.45 0.54
C ASP A 175 32.92 -20.57 0.02
N GLU A 176 33.17 -21.55 -0.88
CA GLU A 176 34.48 -21.78 -1.52
C GLU A 176 34.96 -20.61 -2.37
N THR A 177 34.07 -19.65 -2.70
CA THR A 177 34.45 -18.45 -3.48
C THR A 177 35.03 -17.35 -2.59
N VAL A 178 34.92 -17.41 -1.28
CA VAL A 178 35.52 -16.45 -0.35
C VAL A 178 36.97 -16.78 -0.15
N ALA A 179 37.84 -15.91 -0.65
CA ALA A 179 39.28 -16.05 -0.51
C ALA A 179 39.76 -15.69 0.92
N GLY A 180 40.77 -16.40 1.42
CA GLY A 180 41.40 -16.12 2.72
C GLY A 180 41.33 -17.28 3.69
N ASP A 181 42.00 -17.12 4.83
CA ASP A 181 41.96 -18.10 5.94
C ASP A 181 40.61 -18.08 6.65
N LEU A 182 40.29 -19.14 7.39
CA LEU A 182 39.09 -19.17 8.23
C LEU A 182 39.13 -18.05 9.26
N GLY A 183 38.01 -17.35 9.42
CA GLY A 183 37.87 -16.21 10.31
C GLY A 183 38.07 -14.85 9.63
N TRP A 184 38.53 -13.86 10.39
CA TRP A 184 38.68 -12.48 9.92
C TRP A 184 39.94 -12.29 9.04
N ASN A 185 39.77 -11.75 7.84
CA ASN A 185 40.78 -11.53 6.86
C ASN A 185 40.95 -10.02 6.55
N PRO A 186 41.82 -9.30 7.28
CA PRO A 186 42.18 -7.93 6.96
C PRO A 186 43.10 -7.88 5.75
N ALA A 187 43.00 -6.84 4.93
CA ALA A 187 43.86 -6.62 3.79
C ALA A 187 44.34 -5.16 3.71
N ALA A 188 45.43 -4.94 2.98
CA ALA A 188 45.89 -3.61 2.60
C ALA A 188 45.32 -3.25 1.22
N TRP A 189 44.96 -1.98 1.02
CA TRP A 189 44.60 -1.47 -0.29
C TRP A 189 45.82 -0.79 -0.97
N PRO A 190 46.41 -1.39 -1.98
CA PRO A 190 47.51 -0.80 -2.75
C PRO A 190 46.93 0.15 -3.82
N LEU A 191 46.09 1.10 -3.40
CA LEU A 191 45.41 2.01 -4.32
C LEU A 191 46.28 3.20 -4.69
N ALA A 192 46.27 3.56 -5.96
CA ALA A 192 46.82 4.82 -6.45
C ALA A 192 46.06 6.00 -5.82
N GLU A 193 46.69 7.17 -5.77
CA GLU A 193 46.13 8.34 -5.05
C GLU A 193 44.76 8.77 -5.60
N GLU A 194 44.59 8.63 -6.92
CA GLU A 194 43.34 8.98 -7.63
C GLU A 194 42.13 8.10 -7.20
N LEU A 195 42.41 6.88 -6.74
CA LEU A 195 41.39 5.94 -6.27
C LEU A 195 41.07 6.08 -4.75
N ARG A 196 41.76 7.02 -4.08
CA ARG A 196 41.52 7.32 -2.65
C ARG A 196 40.48 8.42 -2.42
N GLU A 197 39.75 8.79 -3.45
CA GLU A 197 38.67 9.77 -3.39
C GLU A 197 37.29 9.05 -3.51
N LEU A 198 36.37 9.44 -2.67
CA LEU A 198 34.98 8.95 -2.75
C LEU A 198 34.27 9.52 -3.98
N LEU A 199 33.25 8.82 -4.45
CA LEU A 199 32.33 9.36 -5.46
C LEU A 199 31.56 10.56 -4.87
N GLY A 200 31.38 11.62 -5.67
CA GLY A 200 30.62 12.82 -5.32
C GLY A 200 29.12 12.57 -5.31
N ALA A 201 28.63 11.66 -4.47
CA ALA A 201 27.24 11.29 -4.32
C ALA A 201 26.84 11.29 -2.85
N PRO A 202 25.56 11.52 -2.48
CA PRO A 202 25.11 11.43 -1.10
C PRO A 202 25.14 9.98 -0.59
N GLY A 203 25.21 9.81 0.74
CA GLY A 203 25.17 8.53 1.42
C GLY A 203 26.47 8.13 2.09
N PRO A 204 26.47 6.98 2.81
CA PRO A 204 27.64 6.48 3.54
C PRO A 204 28.85 6.24 2.66
N ALA A 205 30.04 6.46 3.18
CA ALA A 205 31.32 6.32 2.44
C ALA A 205 31.48 4.95 1.78
N GLY A 206 31.03 3.88 2.44
CA GLY A 206 31.11 2.54 1.89
C GLY A 206 30.33 2.33 0.58
N LEU A 207 29.24 3.09 0.36
CA LEU A 207 28.47 3.09 -0.90
C LEU A 207 29.05 4.02 -1.97
N ARG A 208 29.98 4.89 -1.57
CA ARG A 208 30.60 5.90 -2.43
C ARG A 208 32.03 5.55 -2.87
N LEU A 209 32.48 4.34 -2.56
CA LEU A 209 33.78 3.85 -3.01
C LEU A 209 33.78 3.58 -4.52
N PRO A 210 34.81 3.98 -5.28
CA PRO A 210 34.87 3.75 -6.72
C PRO A 210 35.29 2.30 -7.03
N LEU A 211 34.58 1.31 -6.49
CA LEU A 211 34.93 -0.12 -6.54
C LEU A 211 35.07 -0.67 -7.95
N GLN A 212 34.34 -0.10 -8.93
CA GLN A 212 34.45 -0.50 -10.35
C GLN A 212 35.81 -0.19 -10.96
N HIS A 213 36.60 0.73 -10.37
CA HIS A 213 37.93 1.13 -10.83
C HIS A 213 39.05 0.44 -10.04
N PHE A 214 38.72 -0.38 -9.05
CA PHE A 214 39.74 -1.07 -8.26
C PHE A 214 40.40 -2.18 -9.11
N PRO A 215 41.74 -2.39 -8.95
CA PRO A 215 42.43 -3.48 -9.60
C PRO A 215 41.78 -4.84 -9.32
N GLU A 216 42.01 -5.77 -10.25
CA GLU A 216 41.58 -7.16 -10.06
C GLU A 216 42.31 -7.79 -8.86
N GLY A 217 41.58 -8.62 -8.07
CA GLY A 217 42.15 -9.29 -6.90
C GLY A 217 42.22 -8.42 -5.62
N VAL A 218 41.90 -7.13 -5.70
CA VAL A 218 41.78 -6.28 -4.51
C VAL A 218 40.48 -6.60 -3.76
N LEU A 219 40.56 -6.81 -2.44
CA LEU A 219 39.40 -7.04 -1.59
C LEU A 219 38.45 -5.84 -1.64
N ARG A 220 37.16 -6.07 -1.99
CA ARG A 220 36.15 -5.02 -2.11
C ARG A 220 35.28 -4.89 -0.88
N GLN A 221 35.33 -5.85 0.04
CA GLN A 221 34.66 -5.77 1.34
C GLN A 221 35.44 -4.85 2.27
N VAL A 222 34.78 -3.93 2.94
CA VAL A 222 35.45 -2.88 3.70
C VAL A 222 34.62 -2.41 4.87
N LEU A 223 35.31 -2.16 5.99
CA LEU A 223 34.80 -1.35 7.10
C LEU A 223 35.23 0.10 6.84
N THR A 224 34.30 1.06 6.77
CA THR A 224 34.65 2.48 6.73
C THR A 224 34.26 3.17 8.02
N LEU A 225 35.10 4.15 8.43
CA LEU A 225 34.83 5.03 9.56
C LEU A 225 34.83 6.47 9.03
N GLU A 226 33.73 7.17 9.29
CA GLU A 226 33.57 8.58 8.97
C GLU A 226 33.47 9.38 10.28
N VAL A 227 34.26 10.42 10.42
CA VAL A 227 34.28 11.29 11.60
C VAL A 227 34.11 12.73 11.16
N GLY A 228 32.95 13.30 11.49
CA GLY A 228 32.63 14.71 11.32
C GLY A 228 32.77 15.50 12.62
N PRO A 229 32.51 16.83 12.57
CA PRO A 229 32.59 17.68 13.77
C PRO A 229 31.54 17.37 14.83
N GLN A 230 30.37 16.85 14.44
CA GLN A 230 29.22 16.64 15.31
C GLN A 230 28.66 15.21 15.29
N ASP A 231 29.14 14.38 14.36
CA ASP A 231 28.66 13.03 14.15
C ASP A 231 29.82 12.12 13.77
N TRP A 232 29.59 10.81 13.87
CA TRP A 232 30.49 9.79 13.36
C TRP A 232 29.71 8.55 12.99
N SER A 233 30.18 7.84 11.99
CA SER A 233 29.48 6.68 11.43
C SER A 233 30.43 5.58 11.00
N LEU A 234 29.88 4.36 10.93
CA LEU A 234 30.55 3.17 10.42
C LEU A 234 29.71 2.55 9.30
N PHE A 235 30.35 2.24 8.19
CA PHE A 235 29.79 1.35 7.19
C PHE A 235 30.41 -0.04 7.36
N LEU A 236 29.54 -1.05 7.55
CA LEU A 236 29.94 -2.42 7.82
C LEU A 236 30.06 -3.21 6.52
N PRO A 237 31.10 -4.07 6.37
CA PRO A 237 31.17 -4.94 5.21
C PRO A 237 29.97 -5.90 5.15
N PRO A 238 29.57 -6.42 3.98
CA PRO A 238 28.58 -7.46 3.87
C PRO A 238 29.09 -8.74 4.55
N LEU A 239 28.37 -9.20 5.57
CA LEU A 239 28.73 -10.33 6.44
C LEU A 239 27.52 -11.23 6.64
N ALA A 240 27.75 -12.52 6.91
CA ALA A 240 26.73 -13.40 7.47
C ALA A 240 26.36 -12.96 8.90
N ARG A 241 25.27 -13.50 9.45
CA ARG A 241 24.70 -13.07 10.73
C ARG A 241 25.70 -13.12 11.90
N GLN A 242 26.34 -14.26 12.12
CA GLN A 242 27.23 -14.44 13.27
C GLN A 242 28.46 -13.52 13.25
N PRO A 243 29.21 -13.40 12.13
CA PRO A 243 30.27 -12.40 12.03
C PRO A 243 29.80 -10.96 12.21
N LEU A 244 28.60 -10.62 11.73
CA LEU A 244 28.04 -9.28 11.94
C LEU A 244 27.77 -9.02 13.41
N GLU A 245 27.14 -9.95 14.12
CA GLU A 245 26.91 -9.85 15.58
C GLU A 245 28.23 -9.69 16.34
N GLN A 246 29.26 -10.44 15.97
CA GLN A 246 30.59 -10.33 16.57
C GLN A 246 31.21 -8.94 16.32
N LEU A 247 31.16 -8.45 15.08
CA LEU A 247 31.68 -7.12 14.73
C LEU A 247 30.94 -6.02 15.49
N LEU A 248 29.60 -6.07 15.54
CA LEU A 248 28.79 -5.11 16.29
C LEU A 248 29.13 -5.11 17.79
N GLY A 249 29.30 -6.29 18.39
CA GLY A 249 29.71 -6.43 19.79
C GLY A 249 31.11 -5.81 20.06
N VAL A 250 32.06 -6.01 19.16
CA VAL A 250 33.38 -5.40 19.26
C VAL A 250 33.32 -3.87 19.08
N ILE A 251 32.51 -3.37 18.14
CA ILE A 251 32.28 -1.93 17.94
C ILE A 251 31.67 -1.32 19.19
N ALA A 252 30.63 -1.95 19.76
CA ALA A 252 29.98 -1.48 20.98
C ALA A 252 30.97 -1.40 22.16
N GLY A 253 31.80 -2.43 22.34
CA GLY A 253 32.85 -2.43 23.34
C GLY A 253 33.91 -1.33 23.15
N ALA A 254 34.31 -1.09 21.92
CA ALA A 254 35.28 -0.04 21.57
C ALA A 254 34.69 1.37 21.69
N SER A 255 33.38 1.52 21.57
CA SER A 255 32.66 2.82 21.61
C SER A 255 32.42 3.32 23.04
N GLY A 256 32.81 2.61 24.09
CA GLY A 256 32.43 2.90 25.46
C GLY A 256 32.69 4.33 25.97
N ALA A 257 33.66 5.03 25.39
CA ALA A 257 33.99 6.43 25.73
C ALA A 257 33.26 7.48 24.86
N TRP A 258 32.58 7.07 23.79
CA TRP A 258 32.04 7.94 22.77
C TRP A 258 30.52 7.77 22.62
N SER A 259 29.86 8.71 21.94
CA SER A 259 28.46 8.55 21.52
C SER A 259 28.32 7.30 20.63
N GLN A 260 27.12 6.74 20.55
CA GLN A 260 26.85 5.63 19.63
C GLN A 260 27.06 6.11 18.17
N PRO A 261 27.78 5.33 17.32
CA PRO A 261 27.93 5.67 15.92
C PRO A 261 26.63 5.44 15.13
N ASP A 262 26.43 6.21 14.09
CA ASP A 262 25.49 5.85 13.04
C ASP A 262 26.04 4.62 12.30
N LEU A 263 25.20 3.58 12.16
CA LEU A 263 25.59 2.35 11.48
C LEU A 263 24.99 2.30 10.07
N SER A 264 25.78 1.81 9.13
CA SER A 264 25.33 1.54 7.77
C SER A 264 25.94 0.25 7.22
N GLY A 265 25.32 -0.36 6.23
CA GLY A 265 25.76 -1.63 5.65
C GLY A 265 24.59 -2.44 5.11
N VAL A 266 24.83 -3.73 4.88
CA VAL A 266 23.82 -4.66 4.36
C VAL A 266 23.48 -5.67 5.45
N LEU A 267 22.17 -5.88 5.73
CA LEU A 267 21.75 -6.96 6.60
C LEU A 267 21.90 -8.31 5.91
N PRO A 268 22.35 -9.34 6.63
CA PRO A 268 22.45 -10.70 6.09
C PRO A 268 21.04 -11.26 5.79
N LEU A 269 20.99 -12.23 4.86
CA LEU A 269 19.76 -12.96 4.53
C LEU A 269 19.55 -14.20 5.44
N ASP A 270 20.59 -14.68 6.09
CA ASP A 270 20.62 -15.88 6.93
C ASP A 270 20.20 -15.64 8.39
N ILE A 271 19.27 -14.73 8.60
CA ILE A 271 18.76 -14.43 9.96
C ILE A 271 17.86 -15.52 10.52
N ASP A 272 17.12 -16.21 9.69
CA ASP A 272 16.37 -17.45 9.94
C ASP A 272 15.53 -17.43 11.25
N GLY A 273 14.86 -16.29 11.51
CA GLY A 273 14.11 -16.03 12.73
C GLY A 273 14.97 -15.71 13.98
N ALA A 274 16.29 -15.60 13.84
CA ALA A 274 17.18 -15.18 14.92
C ALA A 274 17.02 -13.70 15.28
N TRP A 275 16.54 -12.88 14.35
CA TRP A 275 16.22 -11.48 14.56
C TRP A 275 14.78 -11.16 14.16
N GLN A 276 14.20 -10.19 14.85
CA GLN A 276 13.06 -9.45 14.35
C GLN A 276 13.59 -8.18 13.65
N VAL A 277 13.09 -7.88 12.48
CA VAL A 277 13.53 -6.73 11.67
C VAL A 277 12.33 -5.91 11.25
N LEU A 278 12.34 -4.61 11.56
CA LEU A 278 11.42 -3.62 11.05
C LEU A 278 12.15 -2.76 10.03
N GLY A 279 11.55 -2.54 8.87
CA GLY A 279 12.10 -1.70 7.82
C GLY A 279 11.36 -0.40 7.65
N LEU A 280 12.08 0.68 7.33
CA LEU A 280 11.53 1.94 6.87
C LEU A 280 12.16 2.27 5.53
N THR A 281 11.35 2.47 4.50
CA THR A 281 11.84 2.63 3.13
C THR A 281 11.25 3.84 2.44
N ALA A 282 12.06 4.47 1.59
CA ALA A 282 11.61 5.54 0.72
C ALA A 282 10.83 4.94 -0.46
N ASP A 283 9.53 5.22 -0.52
CA ASP A 283 8.67 4.82 -1.64
C ASP A 283 7.99 6.05 -2.25
N PRO A 284 7.61 6.03 -3.55
CA PRO A 284 7.01 7.18 -4.20
C PRO A 284 5.81 7.76 -3.46
N GLY A 285 5.94 9.00 -2.99
CA GLY A 285 4.90 9.75 -2.30
C GLY A 285 4.63 9.34 -0.85
N VAL A 286 5.36 8.37 -0.27
CA VAL A 286 5.13 7.89 1.10
C VAL A 286 6.44 7.42 1.76
N LEU A 287 6.40 7.33 3.09
CA LEU A 287 7.30 6.51 3.89
C LEU A 287 6.62 5.16 4.12
N GLU A 288 7.23 4.08 3.67
CA GLU A 288 6.72 2.72 3.87
C GLU A 288 7.39 2.08 5.08
N VAL A 289 6.61 1.39 5.89
CA VAL A 289 7.09 0.62 7.04
C VAL A 289 6.88 -0.86 6.76
N ASN A 290 7.96 -1.62 6.75
CA ASN A 290 7.91 -3.08 6.59
C ASN A 290 7.92 -3.72 7.98
N LEU A 291 6.79 -4.32 8.39
CA LEU A 291 6.65 -4.92 9.71
C LEU A 291 7.54 -6.14 9.90
N PRO A 292 7.94 -6.45 11.13
CA PRO A 292 8.48 -7.76 11.45
C PRO A 292 7.40 -8.84 11.24
N VAL A 293 7.85 -10.10 11.15
CA VAL A 293 6.93 -11.23 11.04
C VAL A 293 6.09 -11.33 12.31
N CYS A 294 4.78 -11.22 12.14
CA CYS A 294 3.81 -11.35 13.23
C CYS A 294 3.29 -12.79 13.26
N PRO A 295 3.53 -13.55 14.35
CA PRO A 295 3.12 -14.95 14.43
C PRO A 295 1.60 -15.11 14.51
N ARG A 296 0.85 -14.06 14.85
CA ARG A 296 -0.61 -14.04 15.04
C ARG A 296 -1.15 -12.64 14.81
N TRP A 297 -2.47 -12.57 14.68
CA TRP A 297 -3.18 -11.31 14.47
C TRP A 297 -2.97 -10.27 15.59
N ASP A 298 -2.92 -10.69 16.85
CA ASP A 298 -2.73 -9.78 18.00
C ASP A 298 -1.40 -9.01 17.88
N ALA A 299 -0.31 -9.70 17.53
CA ALA A 299 0.98 -9.06 17.28
C ALA A 299 0.92 -8.03 16.12
N TYR A 300 0.19 -8.35 15.04
CA TYR A 300 -0.04 -7.42 13.95
C TYR A 300 -0.83 -6.19 14.41
N ALA A 301 -1.91 -6.39 15.16
CA ALA A 301 -2.75 -5.31 15.70
C ALA A 301 -1.97 -4.39 16.65
N ASP A 302 -1.08 -4.95 17.48
CA ASP A 302 -0.19 -4.18 18.34
C ASP A 302 0.80 -3.34 17.55
N TRP A 303 1.38 -3.87 16.46
CA TRP A 303 2.24 -3.08 15.58
C TRP A 303 1.49 -1.93 14.93
N MET A 304 0.26 -2.15 14.46
CA MET A 304 -0.55 -1.07 13.89
C MET A 304 -0.81 0.05 14.90
N ARG A 305 -1.08 -0.29 16.16
CA ARG A 305 -1.26 0.68 17.24
C ARG A 305 0.04 1.44 17.55
N LEU A 306 1.15 0.73 17.69
CA LEU A 306 2.47 1.34 17.96
C LEU A 306 2.89 2.30 16.86
N LEU A 307 2.61 1.96 15.62
CA LEU A 307 2.91 2.82 14.45
C LEU A 307 2.02 4.04 14.39
N GLU A 308 0.73 3.95 14.73
CA GLU A 308 -0.15 5.12 14.81
C GLU A 308 0.32 6.07 15.92
N GLU A 309 0.62 5.55 17.11
CA GLU A 309 1.11 6.32 18.25
C GLU A 309 2.50 6.96 17.98
N GLY A 310 3.45 6.16 17.45
CA GLY A 310 4.80 6.63 17.12
C GLY A 310 4.79 7.61 15.95
N GLY A 311 3.97 7.36 14.93
CA GLY A 311 3.78 8.27 13.81
C GLY A 311 3.23 9.62 14.25
N ALA A 312 2.17 9.62 15.06
CA ALA A 312 1.59 10.85 15.59
C ALA A 312 2.59 11.65 16.44
N ALA A 313 3.46 10.98 17.20
CA ALA A 313 4.50 11.65 18.01
C ALA A 313 5.52 12.42 17.18
N VAL A 314 5.73 12.03 15.90
CA VAL A 314 6.68 12.67 14.99
C VAL A 314 6.01 13.47 13.86
N GLY A 315 4.69 13.69 13.93
CA GLY A 315 3.95 14.46 12.92
C GLY A 315 3.70 13.67 11.62
N LEU A 316 3.62 12.35 11.70
CA LEU A 316 3.23 11.46 10.61
C LEU A 316 1.81 10.94 10.80
N ARG A 317 1.10 10.76 9.69
CA ARG A 317 -0.23 10.12 9.64
C ARG A 317 -0.27 9.02 8.58
N SER A 318 -1.17 8.09 8.76
CA SER A 318 -1.24 6.86 7.95
C SER A 318 -2.01 6.99 6.63
N TRP A 319 -2.71 8.06 6.36
CA TRP A 319 -3.55 8.21 5.17
C TRP A 319 -3.19 9.45 4.37
N LYS A 320 -3.23 9.34 3.04
CA LYS A 320 -2.97 10.45 2.13
C LYS A 320 -4.14 11.42 2.11
N ARG A 321 -3.85 12.73 2.13
CA ARG A 321 -4.78 13.74 1.62
C ARG A 321 -4.43 14.01 0.16
N ARG A 322 -5.47 14.15 -0.65
CA ARG A 322 -5.30 14.76 -1.96
C ARG A 322 -4.78 16.20 -1.74
N GLN A 323 -3.64 16.52 -2.33
CA GLN A 323 -3.23 17.92 -2.41
C GLN A 323 -4.19 18.61 -3.39
N PRO A 324 -4.78 19.76 -3.03
CA PRO A 324 -5.57 20.53 -4.00
C PRO A 324 -4.67 20.88 -5.17
N ALA A 325 -5.18 20.71 -6.39
CA ALA A 325 -4.51 21.24 -7.56
C ALA A 325 -4.33 22.76 -7.35
N PRO A 326 -3.17 23.33 -7.70
CA PRO A 326 -2.97 24.77 -7.57
C PRO A 326 -4.08 25.47 -8.36
N GLU A 327 -4.67 26.51 -7.77
CA GLU A 327 -5.50 27.45 -8.52
C GLU A 327 -4.58 28.14 -9.54
N LEU A 328 -4.50 27.56 -10.73
CA LEU A 328 -3.72 28.15 -11.82
C LEU A 328 -4.46 29.38 -12.32
N PRO A 329 -3.79 30.53 -12.48
CA PRO A 329 -4.37 31.66 -13.19
C PRO A 329 -4.85 31.16 -14.54
N GLN A 330 -6.08 31.49 -14.92
CA GLN A 330 -6.71 31.00 -16.16
C GLN A 330 -5.95 31.40 -17.44
N SER A 331 -4.91 32.20 -17.33
CA SER A 331 -4.13 32.77 -18.46
C SER A 331 -2.75 32.17 -18.69
N GLU A 332 -2.20 31.41 -17.75
CA GLU A 332 -0.86 30.83 -17.91
C GLU A 332 -0.89 29.32 -17.64
N VAL A 333 -0.56 28.54 -18.66
CA VAL A 333 -0.27 27.11 -18.50
C VAL A 333 1.14 27.00 -17.93
N PRO A 334 1.33 26.56 -16.66
CA PRO A 334 2.66 26.41 -16.10
C PRO A 334 3.44 25.36 -16.89
N SER A 335 4.74 25.56 -17.01
CA SER A 335 5.60 24.55 -17.61
C SER A 335 5.53 23.25 -16.79
N LEU A 336 5.68 22.12 -17.47
CA LEU A 336 5.77 20.81 -16.81
C LEU A 336 6.83 20.78 -15.70
N GLU A 337 7.92 21.53 -15.89
CA GLU A 337 8.99 21.73 -14.94
C GLU A 337 8.57 22.54 -13.68
N ALA A 338 7.67 23.50 -13.84
CA ALA A 338 7.13 24.28 -12.73
C ALA A 338 6.14 23.43 -11.90
N LEU A 339 5.31 22.61 -12.57
CA LEU A 339 4.42 21.66 -11.94
C LEU A 339 5.18 20.55 -11.19
N ASN A 340 6.23 20.03 -11.80
CA ASN A 340 7.10 19.01 -11.19
C ASN A 340 7.87 19.57 -9.99
N ARG A 341 8.38 20.81 -10.05
CA ARG A 341 9.04 21.47 -8.92
C ARG A 341 8.10 21.77 -7.76
N ALA A 342 6.85 22.09 -8.05
CA ALA A 342 5.86 22.37 -7.02
C ALA A 342 5.24 21.12 -6.40
N GLY A 343 5.39 19.94 -7.00
CA GLY A 343 4.72 18.72 -6.56
C GLY A 343 3.20 18.78 -6.66
N LEU A 344 2.70 19.79 -7.37
CA LEU A 344 1.30 20.20 -7.35
C LEU A 344 0.54 19.49 -8.48
N GLY A 345 -0.56 18.84 -8.13
CA GLY A 345 -1.49 18.24 -9.10
C GLY A 345 -1.15 16.82 -9.56
N GLN A 346 -0.06 16.22 -9.08
CA GLN A 346 0.25 14.81 -9.33
C GLN A 346 0.09 14.02 -8.03
N GLU A 347 -0.90 13.15 -7.99
CA GLU A 347 -1.06 12.18 -6.92
C GLU A 347 -0.44 10.87 -7.38
N GLY A 348 0.63 10.42 -6.71
CA GLY A 348 1.19 9.09 -6.94
C GLY A 348 0.17 8.01 -6.57
N SER A 349 0.08 6.98 -7.38
CA SER A 349 -0.72 5.79 -7.07
C SER A 349 -0.05 4.88 -6.04
N GLY A 350 1.18 5.20 -5.59
CA GLY A 350 1.91 4.47 -4.57
C GLY A 350 1.33 4.68 -3.16
N GLY A 351 1.65 3.77 -2.27
CA GLY A 351 1.22 3.79 -0.87
C GLY A 351 -0.01 2.94 -0.63
N GLY A 352 0.20 1.77 -0.09
CA GLY A 352 -0.83 0.87 0.38
C GLY A 352 -0.49 0.37 1.77
N ASN A 353 -1.37 -0.37 2.38
CA ASN A 353 -1.06 -1.23 3.51
C ASN A 353 -1.12 -2.66 3.01
N HIS A 354 -0.05 -3.10 2.37
CA HIS A 354 0.01 -4.46 1.85
C HIS A 354 0.01 -5.44 3.01
N LEU A 355 -0.97 -6.33 3.07
CA LEU A 355 -0.98 -7.43 4.03
C LEU A 355 -0.17 -8.58 3.45
N LEU A 356 0.79 -9.07 4.22
CA LEU A 356 1.67 -10.16 3.84
C LEU A 356 1.30 -11.42 4.60
N TRP A 357 1.17 -12.55 3.91
CA TRP A 357 0.97 -13.84 4.50
C TRP A 357 2.08 -14.82 4.12
N GLY A 358 2.50 -15.60 5.10
CA GLY A 358 3.50 -16.64 4.91
C GLY A 358 3.39 -17.75 5.94
N GLY A 359 4.43 -18.54 6.03
CA GLY A 359 4.60 -19.55 7.07
C GLY A 359 5.74 -19.18 8.02
N PRO A 360 5.92 -19.95 9.12
CA PRO A 360 7.02 -19.75 10.05
C PRO A 360 8.42 -19.93 9.43
N SER A 361 8.51 -20.74 8.39
CA SER A 361 9.69 -20.93 7.54
C SER A 361 9.24 -21.33 6.13
N LEU A 362 10.17 -21.40 5.18
CA LEU A 362 9.85 -21.86 3.81
C LEU A 362 9.37 -23.32 3.81
N GLU A 363 9.93 -24.17 4.67
CA GLU A 363 9.56 -25.60 4.79
C GLU A 363 8.19 -25.79 5.43
N GLN A 364 7.77 -24.84 6.27
CA GLN A 364 6.50 -24.87 6.98
C GLN A 364 5.47 -23.90 6.39
N ASN A 365 5.67 -23.49 5.14
CA ASN A 365 4.76 -22.56 4.48
C ASN A 365 3.49 -23.29 4.03
N PRO A 366 2.30 -22.94 4.57
CA PRO A 366 1.08 -23.65 4.27
C PRO A 366 0.59 -23.44 2.84
N PHE A 367 0.97 -22.36 2.20
CA PHE A 367 0.61 -22.08 0.79
C PHE A 367 1.37 -22.98 -0.17
N PHE A 368 2.60 -23.39 0.18
CA PHE A 368 3.37 -24.33 -0.64
C PHE A 368 2.79 -25.73 -0.58
N SER A 369 2.29 -26.13 0.58
CA SER A 369 1.86 -27.50 0.84
C SER A 369 0.38 -27.78 0.54
N ARG A 370 -0.45 -26.74 0.39
CA ARG A 370 -1.91 -26.87 0.21
C ARG A 370 -2.42 -26.00 -0.95
N PRO A 371 -2.09 -26.35 -2.20
CA PRO A 371 -2.45 -25.57 -3.37
C PRO A 371 -3.97 -25.43 -3.56
N ASP A 372 -4.76 -26.45 -3.19
CA ASP A 372 -6.23 -26.42 -3.25
C ASP A 372 -6.84 -25.39 -2.28
N TRP A 373 -6.26 -25.25 -1.08
CA TRP A 373 -6.68 -24.22 -0.12
C TRP A 373 -6.31 -22.81 -0.59
N LEU A 374 -5.09 -22.63 -1.12
CA LEU A 374 -4.70 -21.35 -1.74
C LEU A 374 -5.66 -20.96 -2.86
N VAL A 375 -5.98 -21.90 -3.75
CA VAL A 375 -6.95 -21.66 -4.83
C VAL A 375 -8.34 -21.32 -4.27
N GLY A 376 -8.76 -21.96 -3.19
CA GLY A 376 -10.00 -21.63 -2.48
C GLY A 376 -10.03 -20.18 -2.01
N LEU A 377 -8.93 -19.68 -1.41
CA LEU A 377 -8.75 -18.29 -1.02
C LEU A 377 -8.83 -17.34 -2.21
N LEU A 378 -8.09 -17.61 -3.28
CA LEU A 378 -8.07 -16.78 -4.49
C LEU A 378 -9.45 -16.71 -5.15
N ARG A 379 -10.17 -17.82 -5.24
CA ARG A 379 -11.54 -17.85 -5.77
C ARG A 379 -12.53 -17.12 -4.88
N PHE A 380 -12.43 -17.25 -3.58
CA PHE A 380 -13.29 -16.54 -2.64
C PHE A 380 -13.10 -15.03 -2.77
N TRP A 381 -11.85 -14.58 -2.84
CA TRP A 381 -11.52 -13.20 -3.14
C TRP A 381 -12.14 -12.73 -4.46
N GLN A 382 -12.00 -13.52 -5.51
CA GLN A 382 -12.53 -13.19 -6.82
C GLN A 382 -14.06 -13.09 -6.82
N HIS A 383 -14.75 -13.88 -6.00
CA HIS A 383 -16.21 -13.86 -5.86
C HIS A 383 -16.74 -12.65 -5.11
N HIS A 384 -15.93 -11.99 -4.28
CA HIS A 384 -16.30 -10.90 -3.41
C HIS A 384 -15.51 -9.62 -3.71
N PRO A 385 -15.97 -8.78 -4.68
CA PRO A 385 -15.29 -7.53 -5.03
C PRO A 385 -15.08 -6.57 -3.86
N SER A 386 -15.91 -6.63 -2.82
CA SER A 386 -15.77 -5.81 -1.61
C SER A 386 -14.43 -6.04 -0.92
N LEU A 387 -13.90 -7.26 -0.97
CA LEU A 387 -12.64 -7.61 -0.33
C LEU A 387 -11.43 -6.87 -0.93
N ALA A 388 -11.51 -6.50 -2.20
CA ALA A 388 -10.53 -5.63 -2.86
C ALA A 388 -10.96 -4.15 -2.78
N TYR A 389 -12.09 -3.81 -3.40
CA TYR A 389 -12.44 -2.43 -3.71
C TYR A 389 -12.89 -1.59 -2.50
N LEU A 390 -13.52 -2.19 -1.49
CA LEU A 390 -13.94 -1.43 -0.31
C LEU A 390 -12.74 -0.89 0.48
N PHE A 391 -11.63 -1.59 0.46
CA PHE A 391 -10.42 -1.27 1.22
C PHE A 391 -9.31 -0.63 0.39
N SER A 392 -9.52 -0.47 -0.92
CA SER A 392 -8.55 0.12 -1.85
C SER A 392 -8.45 1.64 -1.73
N GLY A 393 -7.40 2.22 -2.33
CA GLY A 393 -7.26 3.64 -2.57
C GLY A 393 -8.21 4.18 -3.65
N ASN A 394 -8.01 5.44 -4.04
CA ASN A 394 -8.82 6.09 -5.06
C ASN A 394 -8.54 5.53 -6.47
N SER A 395 -7.31 5.05 -6.70
CA SER A 395 -6.91 4.49 -7.99
C SER A 395 -7.31 3.02 -8.06
N VAL A 396 -8.35 2.71 -8.80
CA VAL A 396 -8.83 1.34 -9.06
C VAL A 396 -8.90 1.09 -10.55
N GLY A 397 -9.03 -0.18 -10.94
CA GLY A 397 -9.13 -0.60 -12.33
C GLY A 397 -7.81 -1.10 -12.92
N PRO A 398 -7.81 -1.49 -14.20
CA PRO A 398 -6.68 -2.16 -14.85
C PRO A 398 -5.38 -1.34 -14.92
N ALA A 399 -5.50 -0.03 -14.77
CA ALA A 399 -4.36 0.91 -14.78
C ALA A 399 -3.85 1.24 -13.37
N SER A 400 -4.45 0.71 -12.31
CA SER A 400 -4.05 0.96 -10.93
C SER A 400 -2.77 0.22 -10.54
N GLN A 401 -2.30 0.44 -9.31
CA GLN A 401 -1.16 -0.30 -8.73
C GLN A 401 -1.53 -1.75 -8.37
N ALA A 402 -2.82 -2.04 -8.19
CA ALA A 402 -3.29 -3.33 -7.72
C ALA A 402 -4.52 -3.80 -8.53
N PRO A 403 -4.40 -3.94 -9.87
CA PRO A 403 -5.50 -4.40 -10.70
C PRO A 403 -5.88 -5.85 -10.32
N ARG A 404 -7.16 -6.15 -10.40
CA ARG A 404 -7.65 -7.53 -10.26
C ARG A 404 -7.26 -8.34 -11.49
N PRO A 405 -6.88 -9.62 -11.34
CA PRO A 405 -6.52 -10.47 -12.49
C PRO A 405 -7.69 -10.73 -13.43
N ASP A 406 -8.93 -10.55 -13.00
CA ASP A 406 -10.16 -10.71 -13.79
C ASP A 406 -10.69 -9.39 -14.41
N GLU A 407 -9.98 -8.29 -14.26
CA GLU A 407 -10.28 -7.02 -14.91
C GLU A 407 -9.92 -7.05 -16.39
N GLY A 408 -10.83 -7.50 -17.21
CA GLY A 408 -10.65 -7.62 -18.66
C GLY A 408 -11.04 -9.00 -19.14
N SER A 409 -11.74 -9.04 -20.24
CA SER A 409 -12.50 -10.20 -20.72
C SER A 409 -11.66 -11.42 -21.12
N ALA A 410 -10.37 -11.30 -21.35
CA ALA A 410 -9.55 -12.38 -21.88
C ALA A 410 -8.89 -13.26 -20.80
N ALA A 411 -8.59 -12.70 -19.63
CA ALA A 411 -7.76 -13.38 -18.63
C ALA A 411 -8.53 -14.39 -17.75
N TRP A 412 -9.86 -14.31 -17.67
CA TRP A 412 -10.60 -15.16 -16.73
C TRP A 412 -10.60 -16.65 -17.10
N LEU A 413 -10.54 -17.00 -18.38
CA LEU A 413 -10.45 -18.40 -18.83
C LEU A 413 -9.11 -19.01 -18.43
N ASP A 414 -8.02 -18.29 -18.64
CA ASP A 414 -6.68 -18.73 -18.27
C ASP A 414 -6.57 -18.89 -16.75
N LEU A 415 -7.11 -17.93 -15.99
CA LEU A 415 -7.17 -17.99 -14.54
C LEU A 415 -8.01 -19.16 -14.03
N GLN A 416 -9.17 -19.42 -14.66
CA GLN A 416 -10.00 -20.59 -14.35
C GLN A 416 -9.25 -21.90 -14.57
N LEU A 417 -8.54 -22.02 -15.70
CA LEU A 417 -7.74 -23.21 -16.03
C LEU A 417 -6.60 -23.39 -15.03
N ALA A 418 -5.86 -22.32 -14.74
CA ALA A 418 -4.80 -22.32 -13.74
C ALA A 418 -5.29 -22.80 -12.37
N HIS A 419 -6.42 -22.26 -11.92
CA HIS A 419 -7.04 -22.68 -10.66
C HIS A 419 -7.50 -24.14 -10.66
N GLN A 420 -7.97 -24.69 -11.80
CA GLN A 420 -8.33 -26.10 -11.91
C GLN A 420 -7.09 -27.00 -11.81
N VAL A 421 -6.01 -26.63 -12.50
CA VAL A 421 -4.75 -27.37 -12.46
C VAL A 421 -4.19 -27.41 -11.04
N LEU A 422 -4.09 -26.24 -10.38
CA LEU A 422 -3.53 -26.15 -9.03
C LEU A 422 -4.38 -26.85 -7.98
N ALA A 423 -5.70 -26.76 -8.06
CA ALA A 423 -6.60 -27.47 -7.14
C ALA A 423 -6.52 -28.99 -7.28
N GLY A 424 -6.00 -29.51 -8.39
CA GLY A 424 -5.78 -30.93 -8.64
C GLY A 424 -4.39 -31.44 -8.27
N LEU A 425 -3.48 -30.56 -7.80
CA LEU A 425 -2.16 -30.97 -7.37
C LEU A 425 -2.24 -31.73 -6.05
N PRO A 426 -1.33 -32.72 -5.81
CA PRO A 426 -1.25 -33.41 -4.55
C PRO A 426 -0.78 -32.47 -3.43
N GLU A 427 -1.10 -32.82 -2.16
CA GLU A 427 -0.49 -32.19 -1.02
C GLU A 427 1.03 -32.37 -1.03
N GLY A 428 1.76 -31.40 -0.48
CA GLY A 428 3.21 -31.35 -0.45
C GLY A 428 3.74 -30.07 -1.08
N ASP A 429 5.04 -29.94 -1.13
CA ASP A 429 5.69 -28.70 -1.63
C ASP A 429 5.46 -28.51 -3.14
N GLN A 430 4.58 -27.58 -3.47
CA GLN A 430 4.18 -27.22 -4.85
C GLN A 430 4.62 -25.79 -5.22
N ARG A 431 5.55 -25.19 -4.46
CA ARG A 431 5.93 -23.77 -4.62
C ARG A 431 6.29 -23.36 -6.04
N VAL A 432 7.00 -24.23 -6.76
CA VAL A 432 7.40 -23.98 -8.15
C VAL A 432 6.19 -24.02 -9.07
N ALA A 433 5.36 -25.05 -8.96
CA ALA A 433 4.16 -25.22 -9.80
C ALA A 433 3.16 -24.06 -9.59
N ILE A 434 2.97 -23.63 -8.33
CA ILE A 434 2.10 -22.49 -8.00
C ILE A 434 2.64 -21.21 -8.64
N SER A 435 3.92 -20.93 -8.42
CA SER A 435 4.56 -19.70 -8.91
C SER A 435 4.54 -19.62 -10.43
N GLU A 436 4.99 -20.67 -11.12
CA GLU A 436 5.02 -20.69 -12.60
C GLU A 436 3.63 -20.65 -13.23
N THR A 437 2.61 -21.15 -12.52
CA THR A 437 1.22 -21.14 -13.04
C THR A 437 0.55 -19.77 -12.82
N LEU A 438 0.76 -19.12 -11.68
CA LEU A 438 -0.01 -17.92 -11.28
C LEU A 438 0.73 -16.60 -11.51
N ARG A 439 2.06 -16.55 -11.43
CA ARG A 439 2.83 -15.32 -11.43
C ARG A 439 2.49 -14.36 -12.55
N HIS A 440 2.34 -14.89 -13.79
CA HIS A 440 2.03 -14.07 -14.96
C HIS A 440 0.53 -13.82 -15.17
N LEU A 441 -0.34 -14.54 -14.45
CA LEU A 441 -1.78 -14.27 -14.43
C LEU A 441 -2.12 -13.20 -13.39
N HIS A 442 -1.37 -13.16 -12.28
CA HIS A 442 -1.41 -12.09 -11.31
C HIS A 442 -0.41 -10.97 -11.68
N ALA A 443 -0.72 -10.30 -12.77
CA ALA A 443 0.08 -9.21 -13.34
C ALA A 443 -0.86 -8.18 -13.99
N ASP A 444 -0.36 -6.99 -14.22
CA ASP A 444 -1.09 -6.00 -15.00
C ASP A 444 -1.04 -6.31 -16.52
N LYS A 445 -1.73 -5.50 -17.32
CA LYS A 445 -1.76 -5.67 -18.78
C LYS A 445 -0.41 -5.49 -19.48
N SER A 446 0.58 -4.90 -18.81
CA SER A 446 1.96 -4.81 -19.32
C SER A 446 2.81 -6.02 -18.98
N GLY A 447 2.27 -6.97 -18.19
CA GLY A 447 2.98 -8.13 -17.69
C GLY A 447 3.80 -7.85 -16.43
N ASN A 448 3.60 -6.70 -15.78
CA ASN A 448 4.27 -6.37 -14.53
C ASN A 448 3.63 -7.13 -13.37
N THR A 449 4.33 -8.15 -12.87
CA THR A 449 3.89 -9.04 -11.78
C THR A 449 3.86 -8.35 -10.42
N HIS A 450 4.56 -7.21 -10.28
CA HIS A 450 4.49 -6.38 -9.08
C HIS A 450 3.17 -5.57 -8.99
N ARG A 451 2.42 -5.48 -10.08
CA ARG A 451 1.14 -4.77 -10.13
C ARG A 451 -0.01 -5.78 -10.24
N SER A 452 -0.47 -6.26 -9.11
CA SER A 452 -1.66 -7.09 -8.96
C SER A 452 -2.25 -6.89 -7.58
N GLU A 453 -3.56 -7.10 -7.42
CA GLU A 453 -4.21 -7.07 -6.10
C GLU A 453 -3.64 -8.14 -5.15
N ILE A 454 -3.21 -9.28 -5.71
CA ILE A 454 -2.48 -10.33 -5.01
C ILE A 454 -1.20 -10.60 -5.82
N SER A 455 -0.05 -10.26 -5.26
CA SER A 455 1.25 -10.46 -5.91
C SER A 455 1.94 -11.71 -5.38
N LEU A 456 2.58 -12.44 -6.32
CA LEU A 456 3.41 -13.60 -6.03
C LEU A 456 4.93 -13.32 -6.22
N ASP A 457 5.31 -12.07 -6.35
CA ASP A 457 6.71 -11.69 -6.58
C ASP A 457 7.64 -12.12 -5.44
N LYS A 458 7.15 -12.07 -4.19
CA LYS A 458 7.86 -12.50 -2.99
C LYS A 458 7.56 -13.96 -2.62
N PHE A 459 6.75 -14.65 -3.41
CA PHE A 459 6.33 -16.02 -3.12
C PHE A 459 7.42 -17.03 -3.43
N TRP A 460 7.72 -17.24 -4.71
CA TRP A 460 8.82 -18.08 -5.16
C TRP A 460 9.28 -17.67 -6.55
N ASN A 461 10.24 -16.77 -6.62
CA ASN A 461 10.84 -16.29 -7.86
C ASN A 461 12.36 -16.31 -7.77
N PRO A 462 13.02 -17.41 -8.16
CA PRO A 462 14.48 -17.56 -8.03
C PRO A 462 15.28 -16.65 -8.97
N ALA A 463 14.62 -15.89 -9.85
CA ALA A 463 15.32 -14.92 -10.71
C ALA A 463 15.95 -13.76 -9.93
N TRP A 464 15.56 -13.54 -8.68
CA TRP A 464 16.14 -12.53 -7.79
C TRP A 464 16.10 -12.97 -6.33
N ALA A 465 17.11 -12.58 -5.56
CA ALA A 465 17.32 -13.08 -4.20
C ALA A 465 16.12 -12.83 -3.25
N ALA A 466 15.47 -11.67 -3.34
CA ALA A 466 14.32 -11.34 -2.52
C ALA A 466 13.00 -11.95 -3.02
N GLY A 467 13.01 -12.74 -4.09
CA GLY A 467 11.83 -13.36 -4.67
C GLY A 467 11.41 -14.68 -4.02
N CYS A 468 12.25 -15.27 -3.17
CA CYS A 468 12.03 -16.58 -2.56
C CYS A 468 11.73 -16.48 -1.06
N GLN A 469 10.73 -15.66 -0.68
CA GLN A 469 10.38 -15.43 0.73
C GLN A 469 9.17 -16.24 1.20
N GLY A 470 8.46 -16.89 0.30
CA GLY A 470 7.23 -17.63 0.64
C GLY A 470 6.06 -16.72 1.05
N LEU A 471 6.06 -15.47 0.59
CA LEU A 471 5.05 -14.47 0.96
C LEU A 471 4.01 -14.29 -0.14
N LEU A 472 2.75 -14.37 0.24
CA LEU A 472 1.60 -13.95 -0.56
C LEU A 472 1.27 -12.52 -0.13
N GLU A 473 1.29 -11.58 -1.07
CA GLU A 473 1.13 -10.16 -0.81
C GLU A 473 -0.22 -9.65 -1.33
N PHE A 474 -1.08 -9.18 -0.42
CA PHE A 474 -2.37 -8.55 -0.74
C PHE A 474 -2.16 -7.04 -0.87
N ARG A 475 -2.12 -6.55 -2.11
CA ARG A 475 -1.74 -5.18 -2.46
C ARG A 475 -2.92 -4.24 -2.68
N ALA A 476 -4.15 -4.75 -2.71
CA ALA A 476 -5.32 -3.93 -2.99
C ALA A 476 -5.64 -2.93 -1.87
N MET A 477 -5.15 -3.15 -0.65
CA MET A 477 -5.52 -2.36 0.52
C MET A 477 -4.68 -1.09 0.65
N GLU A 478 -5.35 0.01 1.04
CA GLU A 478 -4.70 1.27 1.43
C GLU A 478 -4.52 1.34 2.94
N THR A 479 -3.54 2.13 3.41
CA THR A 479 -3.41 2.41 4.84
C THR A 479 -4.56 3.30 5.30
N LEU A 480 -5.30 2.83 6.30
CA LEU A 480 -6.46 3.51 6.85
C LEU A 480 -6.09 4.44 8.01
N PRO A 481 -6.90 5.48 8.31
CA PRO A 481 -6.57 6.48 9.32
C PRO A 481 -6.58 5.97 10.77
N LYS A 482 -7.10 4.77 11.03
CA LYS A 482 -7.20 4.18 12.37
C LYS A 482 -6.62 2.77 12.39
N HIS A 483 -5.71 2.50 13.31
CA HIS A 483 -5.11 1.18 13.47
C HIS A 483 -6.14 0.05 13.68
N GLN A 484 -7.23 0.34 14.42
CA GLN A 484 -8.29 -0.65 14.65
C GLN A 484 -8.96 -1.11 13.34
N TRP A 485 -9.09 -0.20 12.36
CA TRP A 485 -9.67 -0.53 11.07
C TRP A 485 -8.76 -1.44 10.25
N THR A 486 -7.48 -1.12 10.25
CA THR A 486 -6.45 -1.94 9.59
C THR A 486 -6.35 -3.32 10.24
N ALA A 487 -6.35 -3.37 11.57
CA ALA A 487 -6.35 -4.63 12.31
C ALA A 487 -7.63 -5.46 12.04
N ALA A 488 -8.79 -4.81 11.92
CA ALA A 488 -10.04 -5.50 11.60
C ALA A 488 -10.02 -6.15 10.21
N ILE A 489 -9.40 -5.50 9.22
CA ILE A 489 -9.21 -6.09 7.88
C ILE A 489 -8.30 -7.31 7.95
N ALA A 490 -7.18 -7.24 8.67
CA ALA A 490 -6.30 -8.39 8.85
C ALA A 490 -7.00 -9.55 9.56
N LEU A 491 -7.89 -9.25 10.54
CA LEU A 491 -8.69 -10.26 11.22
C LEU A 491 -9.73 -10.90 10.28
N LEU A 492 -10.39 -10.10 9.44
CA LEU A 492 -11.32 -10.59 8.41
C LEU A 492 -10.62 -11.59 7.50
N TRP A 493 -9.41 -11.27 7.05
CA TRP A 493 -8.62 -12.17 6.19
C TRP A 493 -8.21 -13.44 6.90
N SER A 494 -7.77 -13.34 8.15
CA SER A 494 -7.40 -14.50 8.97
C SER A 494 -8.64 -15.40 9.23
N ALA A 495 -9.80 -14.80 9.44
CA ALA A 495 -11.06 -15.52 9.57
C ALA A 495 -11.45 -16.26 8.28
N LEU A 496 -11.28 -15.62 7.12
CA LEU A 496 -11.49 -16.26 5.81
C LEU A 496 -10.52 -17.41 5.57
N ALA A 497 -9.26 -17.25 5.94
CA ALA A 497 -8.27 -18.32 5.85
C ALA A 497 -8.70 -19.55 6.65
N ALA A 498 -9.19 -19.35 7.87
CA ALA A 498 -9.69 -20.43 8.73
C ALA A 498 -11.01 -21.04 8.21
N HIS A 499 -11.94 -20.20 7.73
CA HIS A 499 -13.22 -20.64 7.16
C HIS A 499 -13.03 -21.54 5.93
N LEU A 500 -12.10 -21.17 5.06
CA LEU A 500 -11.83 -21.88 3.80
C LEU A 500 -10.92 -23.13 3.97
N LEU A 501 -10.51 -23.47 5.19
CA LEU A 501 -9.92 -24.79 5.47
C LEU A 501 -10.91 -25.90 5.15
N GLU A 502 -12.20 -25.67 5.38
CA GLU A 502 -13.25 -26.61 5.01
C GLU A 502 -13.50 -26.60 3.49
N PRO A 503 -13.25 -27.70 2.77
CA PRO A 503 -13.41 -27.76 1.32
C PRO A 503 -14.80 -27.37 0.83
N ALA A 504 -15.86 -27.65 1.60
CA ALA A 504 -17.23 -27.33 1.26
C ALA A 504 -17.51 -25.83 1.19
N HIS A 505 -16.67 -25.00 1.83
CA HIS A 505 -16.80 -23.54 1.81
C HIS A 505 -16.08 -22.88 0.62
N ARG A 506 -15.30 -23.64 -0.16
CA ARG A 506 -14.49 -23.09 -1.25
C ARG A 506 -15.31 -22.97 -2.53
N PRO A 507 -15.36 -21.81 -3.17
CA PRO A 507 -15.98 -21.67 -4.49
C PRO A 507 -15.26 -22.52 -5.54
N THR A 508 -16.01 -23.22 -6.41
CA THR A 508 -15.38 -24.10 -7.39
C THR A 508 -15.10 -23.45 -8.74
N PRO A 509 -16.02 -22.72 -9.43
CA PRO A 509 -15.65 -21.93 -10.58
C PRO A 509 -15.31 -20.50 -10.14
N ILE A 510 -14.50 -19.79 -10.91
CA ILE A 510 -14.43 -18.34 -10.81
C ILE A 510 -15.68 -17.72 -11.44
N ARG A 511 -16.00 -16.50 -11.02
CA ARG A 511 -17.19 -15.78 -11.46
C ARG A 511 -16.85 -14.85 -12.62
N SER A 512 -17.60 -14.94 -13.72
CA SER A 512 -17.46 -13.98 -14.81
C SER A 512 -18.26 -12.72 -14.52
N TRP A 513 -17.58 -11.65 -14.15
CA TRP A 513 -18.20 -10.37 -13.82
C TRP A 513 -18.48 -9.51 -15.06
N GLY A 514 -17.63 -9.62 -16.10
CA GLY A 514 -17.73 -8.78 -17.28
C GLY A 514 -17.70 -7.28 -16.92
N GLU A 515 -18.53 -6.50 -17.63
CA GLU A 515 -18.63 -5.04 -17.40
C GLU A 515 -19.22 -4.68 -16.02
N ALA A 516 -20.00 -5.60 -15.43
CA ALA A 516 -20.61 -5.35 -14.11
C ALA A 516 -19.58 -5.10 -13.01
N LEU A 517 -18.36 -5.64 -13.15
CA LEU A 517 -17.30 -5.41 -12.18
C LEU A 517 -17.02 -3.92 -11.98
N HIS A 518 -16.94 -3.15 -13.06
CA HIS A 518 -16.68 -1.71 -12.99
C HIS A 518 -17.94 -0.86 -12.93
N ASP A 519 -19.01 -1.27 -13.60
CA ASP A 519 -20.25 -0.51 -13.64
C ASP A 519 -20.99 -0.57 -12.30
N ARG A 520 -21.09 -1.77 -11.72
CA ARG A 520 -21.94 -2.06 -10.58
C ARG A 520 -21.14 -2.33 -9.28
N CYS A 521 -20.15 -3.24 -9.34
CA CYS A 521 -19.45 -3.72 -8.14
C CYS A 521 -18.50 -2.67 -7.51
N LEU A 522 -18.39 -1.47 -8.05
CA LEU A 522 -17.66 -0.34 -7.46
C LEU A 522 -18.60 0.64 -6.73
N LEU A 523 -19.90 0.36 -6.69
CA LEU A 523 -20.87 1.23 -6.02
C LEU A 523 -20.90 0.95 -4.52
N PRO A 524 -20.98 1.98 -3.68
CA PRO A 524 -21.00 1.85 -2.22
C PRO A 524 -22.03 0.85 -1.68
N SER A 525 -23.26 0.89 -2.19
CA SER A 525 -24.33 -0.01 -1.75
C SER A 525 -24.04 -1.48 -2.09
N GLU A 526 -23.51 -1.73 -3.29
CA GLU A 526 -23.16 -3.08 -3.76
C GLU A 526 -21.97 -3.65 -2.99
N LEU A 527 -20.93 -2.82 -2.76
CA LEU A 527 -19.77 -3.22 -1.96
C LEU A 527 -20.14 -3.53 -0.52
N TRP A 528 -21.08 -2.75 0.06
CA TRP A 528 -21.57 -3.03 1.40
C TRP A 528 -22.37 -4.31 1.46
N ALA A 529 -23.30 -4.52 0.53
CA ALA A 529 -24.10 -5.73 0.47
C ALA A 529 -23.27 -7.00 0.27
N ASP A 530 -22.20 -6.91 -0.53
CA ASP A 530 -21.26 -8.01 -0.73
C ASP A 530 -20.46 -8.31 0.55
N LEU A 531 -19.98 -7.29 1.25
CA LEU A 531 -19.26 -7.47 2.52
C LEU A 531 -20.21 -8.03 3.62
N GLU A 532 -21.46 -7.57 3.69
CA GLU A 532 -22.44 -8.14 4.63
C GLU A 532 -22.64 -9.64 4.42
N GLN A 533 -22.63 -10.13 3.16
CA GLN A 533 -22.70 -11.55 2.87
C GLN A 533 -21.46 -12.29 3.42
N VAL A 534 -20.25 -11.73 3.22
CA VAL A 534 -19.02 -12.29 3.76
C VAL A 534 -19.05 -12.37 5.29
N LEU A 535 -19.47 -11.29 5.94
CA LEU A 535 -19.58 -11.24 7.41
C LEU A 535 -20.61 -12.24 7.93
N ALA A 536 -21.72 -12.40 7.22
CA ALA A 536 -22.76 -13.35 7.57
C ALA A 536 -22.30 -14.81 7.44
N LEU A 537 -21.53 -15.14 6.39
CA LEU A 537 -20.91 -16.45 6.21
C LEU A 537 -19.94 -16.79 7.36
N LEU A 538 -19.08 -15.84 7.73
CA LEU A 538 -18.16 -16.02 8.85
C LEU A 538 -18.91 -16.17 10.19
N ALA A 539 -19.95 -15.37 10.41
CA ALA A 539 -20.75 -15.43 11.61
C ALA A 539 -21.51 -16.76 11.74
N ALA A 540 -22.06 -17.27 10.64
CA ALA A 540 -22.70 -18.59 10.58
C ALA A 540 -21.73 -19.73 10.91
N ASP A 541 -20.45 -19.53 10.59
CA ASP A 541 -19.36 -20.45 10.94
C ASP A 541 -18.76 -20.18 12.33
N GLY A 542 -19.37 -19.32 13.15
CA GLY A 542 -18.94 -19.01 14.51
C GLY A 542 -17.75 -18.05 14.62
N LEU A 543 -17.44 -17.32 13.55
CA LEU A 543 -16.41 -16.28 13.50
C LEU A 543 -17.08 -14.90 13.32
N ALA A 544 -17.89 -14.49 14.29
CA ALA A 544 -18.69 -13.26 14.20
C ALA A 544 -17.84 -12.00 14.42
N LEU A 545 -17.45 -11.35 13.33
CA LEU A 545 -16.77 -10.06 13.33
C LEU A 545 -17.75 -8.90 13.57
N ASP A 546 -17.24 -7.74 14.04
CA ASP A 546 -18.06 -6.55 14.27
C ASP A 546 -18.41 -5.81 12.96
N PRO A 547 -19.65 -5.88 12.47
CA PRO A 547 -20.07 -5.15 11.27
C PRO A 547 -19.97 -3.64 11.43
N GLY A 548 -20.07 -3.14 12.68
CA GLY A 548 -20.01 -1.71 12.99
C GLY A 548 -18.68 -1.08 12.65
N LEU A 549 -17.55 -1.80 12.87
CA LEU A 549 -16.23 -1.36 12.46
C LEU A 549 -16.12 -1.23 10.93
N PHE A 550 -16.56 -2.24 10.20
CA PHE A 550 -16.56 -2.20 8.73
C PHE A 550 -17.50 -1.14 8.17
N ARG A 551 -18.63 -0.88 8.85
CA ARG A 551 -19.56 0.20 8.48
C ARG A 551 -18.93 1.57 8.64
N GLN A 552 -18.10 1.78 9.67
CA GLN A 552 -17.32 3.01 9.84
C GLN A 552 -16.32 3.20 8.71
N ILE A 553 -15.60 2.13 8.31
CA ILE A 553 -14.67 2.16 7.16
C ILE A 553 -15.44 2.53 5.89
N TRP A 554 -16.57 1.89 5.62
CA TRP A 554 -17.42 2.16 4.47
C TRP A 554 -17.91 3.61 4.45
N GLN A 555 -18.39 4.16 5.59
CA GLN A 555 -18.85 5.54 5.70
C GLN A 555 -17.72 6.54 5.46
N TRP A 556 -16.53 6.27 5.97
CA TRP A 556 -15.35 7.10 5.73
C TRP A 556 -14.92 7.05 4.26
N ARG A 557 -14.93 5.86 3.68
CA ARG A 557 -14.51 5.62 2.29
C ARG A 557 -15.46 6.24 1.29
N PHE A 558 -16.75 6.19 1.57
CA PHE A 558 -17.84 6.67 0.73
C PHE A 558 -18.64 7.76 1.44
N PRO A 559 -18.10 8.98 1.57
CA PRO A 559 -18.79 10.07 2.27
C PRO A 559 -20.12 10.39 1.60
N GLN A 560 -21.07 10.75 2.42
CA GLN A 560 -22.38 11.20 2.00
C GLN A 560 -22.26 12.62 1.42
N LEU A 561 -22.71 12.79 0.17
CA LEU A 561 -22.71 14.07 -0.53
C LEU A 561 -24.03 14.81 -0.39
N LEU A 562 -25.12 14.07 -0.24
CA LEU A 562 -26.46 14.59 0.01
C LEU A 562 -27.29 13.58 0.79
N HIS A 563 -28.07 14.08 1.73
CA HIS A 563 -29.18 13.33 2.35
C HIS A 563 -30.42 14.23 2.42
N TRP A 564 -31.52 13.73 1.90
CA TRP A 564 -32.81 14.39 1.94
C TRP A 564 -33.89 13.39 2.32
N ARG A 565 -34.81 13.83 3.18
CA ARG A 565 -35.93 12.98 3.65
C ARG A 565 -37.20 13.75 3.85
N GLU A 566 -38.31 13.18 3.40
CA GLU A 566 -39.67 13.66 3.67
C GLU A 566 -40.60 12.47 3.94
N GLY A 567 -40.92 12.24 5.20
CA GLY A 567 -41.66 11.05 5.64
C GLY A 567 -40.90 9.77 5.32
N GLU A 568 -41.48 8.88 4.49
CA GLU A 568 -40.82 7.64 4.01
C GLU A 568 -40.04 7.83 2.72
N ALA A 569 -40.14 8.99 2.09
CA ALA A 569 -39.35 9.29 0.91
C ALA A 569 -37.96 9.75 1.31
N GLU A 570 -36.93 9.04 0.81
CA GLU A 570 -35.55 9.28 1.15
C GLU A 570 -34.67 9.25 -0.11
N LEU A 571 -33.77 10.22 -0.16
CA LEU A 571 -32.71 10.33 -1.17
C LEU A 571 -31.37 10.41 -0.46
N GLU A 572 -30.46 9.55 -0.83
CA GLU A 572 -29.08 9.59 -0.42
C GLU A 572 -28.16 9.60 -1.64
N ILE A 573 -27.15 10.46 -1.64
CA ILE A 573 -26.09 10.48 -2.64
C ILE A 573 -24.76 10.29 -1.94
N ARG A 574 -23.97 9.33 -2.43
CA ARG A 574 -22.64 9.02 -1.90
C ARG A 574 -21.58 9.07 -2.98
N ARG A 575 -20.37 9.52 -2.60
CA ARG A 575 -19.21 9.36 -3.48
C ARG A 575 -18.98 7.88 -3.76
N SER A 576 -18.61 7.54 -4.98
CA SER A 576 -18.36 6.17 -5.44
C SER A 576 -16.97 6.03 -6.04
N LEU A 577 -16.50 4.80 -6.19
CA LEU A 577 -15.27 4.53 -6.92
C LEU A 577 -15.48 4.68 -8.42
N GLU A 578 -14.45 5.16 -9.10
CA GLU A 578 -14.38 5.24 -10.56
C GLU A 578 -13.09 4.56 -11.04
N PRO A 579 -13.14 3.60 -11.98
CA PRO A 579 -11.94 3.04 -12.58
C PRO A 579 -11.29 4.09 -13.49
N TRP A 580 -10.03 4.39 -13.24
CA TRP A 580 -9.32 5.40 -14.02
C TRP A 580 -8.80 4.85 -15.33
N PRO A 581 -9.13 5.47 -16.47
CA PRO A 581 -8.61 5.08 -17.78
C PRO A 581 -7.10 5.30 -17.87
N LEU A 582 -6.40 4.34 -18.47
CA LEU A 582 -5.01 4.49 -18.82
C LEU A 582 -4.88 5.42 -20.04
N LEU A 583 -4.07 6.46 -19.93
CA LEU A 583 -3.77 7.38 -21.03
C LEU A 583 -2.56 6.93 -21.83
N CYS A 584 -1.47 6.58 -21.16
CA CYS A 584 -0.29 6.00 -21.78
C CYS A 584 0.58 5.27 -20.77
N ASP A 585 1.38 4.33 -21.26
CA ASP A 585 2.52 3.75 -20.59
C ASP A 585 3.80 4.30 -21.22
N THR A 586 4.66 4.89 -20.43
CA THR A 586 5.98 5.37 -20.87
C THR A 586 7.04 4.40 -20.36
N PRO A 587 7.83 3.76 -21.23
CA PRO A 587 8.96 2.95 -20.80
C PRO A 587 9.94 3.85 -20.03
N VAL A 588 10.39 3.38 -18.88
CA VAL A 588 11.48 3.98 -18.12
C VAL A 588 12.66 3.03 -18.22
N GLU A 589 13.87 3.54 -18.21
CA GLU A 589 15.08 2.72 -18.18
C GLU A 589 14.97 1.70 -17.04
N GLY A 590 15.35 0.44 -17.29
CA GLY A 590 15.25 -0.65 -16.33
C GLY A 590 14.03 -1.54 -16.44
N GLY A 591 13.26 -1.45 -17.53
CA GLY A 591 12.13 -2.31 -17.80
C GLY A 591 10.87 -2.00 -16.98
N SER A 592 10.88 -0.94 -16.18
CA SER A 592 9.69 -0.40 -15.53
C SER A 592 8.93 0.54 -16.47
N THR A 593 7.63 0.70 -16.24
CA THR A 593 6.82 1.68 -16.97
C THR A 593 6.22 2.68 -16.01
N SER A 594 6.22 3.96 -16.40
CA SER A 594 5.43 5.00 -15.76
C SER A 594 4.06 5.07 -16.43
N ARG A 595 2.99 5.11 -15.64
CA ARG A 595 1.62 5.13 -16.13
C ARG A 595 0.98 6.48 -15.89
N PHE A 596 0.34 6.98 -16.93
CA PHE A 596 -0.49 8.18 -16.84
C PHE A 596 -1.95 7.78 -16.98
N VAL A 597 -2.77 8.21 -16.02
CA VAL A 597 -4.19 7.89 -15.93
C VAL A 597 -5.03 9.16 -15.96
N ASP A 598 -6.25 9.07 -16.47
CA ASP A 598 -7.23 10.16 -16.35
C ASP A 598 -7.87 10.11 -14.97
N SER A 599 -7.35 10.88 -14.03
CA SER A 599 -7.90 11.05 -12.69
C SER A 599 -9.00 12.11 -12.60
N SER A 600 -9.38 12.74 -13.70
CA SER A 600 -10.40 13.79 -13.72
C SER A 600 -11.83 13.27 -13.61
N LEU A 601 -12.05 11.98 -13.81
CA LEU A 601 -13.37 11.36 -13.71
C LEU A 601 -13.73 11.04 -12.27
N ARG A 602 -15.00 11.29 -11.94
CA ARG A 602 -15.60 10.98 -10.66
C ARG A 602 -16.94 10.31 -10.86
N ARG A 603 -17.38 9.62 -9.83
CA ARG A 603 -18.70 8.99 -9.80
C ARG A 603 -19.34 9.15 -8.44
N PHE A 604 -20.64 9.33 -8.42
CA PHE A 604 -21.46 9.20 -7.22
C PHE A 604 -22.62 8.23 -7.45
N GLU A 605 -23.06 7.61 -6.38
CA GLU A 605 -24.23 6.74 -6.35
C GLU A 605 -25.44 7.50 -5.82
N VAL A 606 -26.61 7.25 -6.43
CA VAL A 606 -27.89 7.81 -6.04
C VAL A 606 -28.77 6.67 -5.53
N ILE A 607 -29.11 6.72 -4.27
CA ILE A 607 -29.96 5.75 -3.58
C ILE A 607 -31.28 6.44 -3.24
N THR A 608 -32.42 5.81 -3.61
CA THR A 608 -33.75 6.35 -3.37
C THR A 608 -34.66 5.29 -2.80
N SER A 609 -35.51 5.67 -1.83
CA SER A 609 -36.56 4.78 -1.34
C SER A 609 -37.69 4.56 -2.36
N ALA A 610 -38.45 3.50 -2.22
CA ALA A 610 -39.62 3.25 -3.06
C ALA A 610 -40.62 4.42 -3.01
N ALA A 611 -40.88 4.94 -1.79
CA ALA A 611 -41.77 6.11 -1.58
C ALA A 611 -41.22 7.37 -2.29
N PHE A 612 -39.89 7.54 -2.36
CA PHE A 612 -39.31 8.62 -3.13
C PHE A 612 -39.64 8.48 -4.62
N ARG A 613 -39.38 7.32 -5.21
CA ARG A 613 -39.58 7.07 -6.64
C ARG A 613 -41.02 7.15 -7.10
N GLN A 614 -41.96 6.92 -6.18
CA GLN A 614 -43.37 7.10 -6.48
C GLN A 614 -43.76 8.58 -6.57
N ARG A 615 -43.19 9.45 -5.71
CA ARG A 615 -43.64 10.85 -5.55
C ARG A 615 -42.72 11.86 -6.25
N TYR A 616 -41.47 11.53 -6.41
CA TYR A 616 -40.45 12.48 -6.87
C TYR A 616 -39.62 11.93 -8.05
N GLY A 617 -39.04 12.88 -8.80
CA GLY A 617 -38.02 12.65 -9.79
C GLY A 617 -36.81 13.56 -9.56
N LEU A 618 -35.70 13.20 -10.16
CA LEU A 618 -34.47 14.00 -10.14
C LEU A 618 -34.14 14.49 -11.53
N VAL A 619 -33.75 15.74 -11.62
CA VAL A 619 -33.25 16.38 -12.83
C VAL A 619 -31.83 16.87 -12.55
N LEU A 620 -30.87 16.37 -13.32
CA LEU A 620 -29.48 16.72 -13.22
C LEU A 620 -29.05 17.49 -14.47
N GLN A 621 -28.46 18.68 -14.30
CA GLN A 621 -28.04 19.55 -15.43
C GLN A 621 -29.17 19.70 -16.48
N GLY A 622 -30.39 19.95 -16.03
CA GLY A 622 -31.56 20.17 -16.87
C GLY A 622 -32.15 18.92 -17.56
N ARG A 623 -31.60 17.71 -17.34
CA ARG A 623 -32.11 16.44 -17.91
C ARG A 623 -32.53 15.47 -16.81
N PRO A 624 -33.61 14.70 -17.02
CA PRO A 624 -34.04 13.71 -16.06
C PRO A 624 -33.00 12.63 -15.80
N LEU A 625 -32.89 12.21 -14.55
CA LEU A 625 -32.15 11.01 -14.15
C LEU A 625 -33.12 9.83 -14.14
N ALA A 626 -32.85 8.80 -14.92
CA ALA A 626 -33.67 7.60 -14.99
C ALA A 626 -33.54 6.81 -13.69
N LEU A 627 -34.48 6.98 -12.76
CA LEU A 627 -34.55 6.19 -11.54
C LEU A 627 -35.22 4.84 -11.83
N PRO A 628 -34.84 3.77 -11.12
CA PRO A 628 -35.49 2.47 -11.29
C PRO A 628 -36.97 2.52 -10.93
N ALA A 629 -37.74 1.51 -11.37
CA ALA A 629 -39.14 1.36 -10.97
C ALA A 629 -39.27 1.32 -9.43
N ALA A 630 -40.41 1.74 -8.91
CA ALA A 630 -40.62 1.87 -7.45
C ALA A 630 -40.32 0.57 -6.69
N GLU A 631 -40.58 -0.57 -7.30
CA GLU A 631 -40.40 -1.90 -6.72
C GLU A 631 -38.99 -2.49 -6.91
N ALA A 632 -38.17 -1.86 -7.75
CA ALA A 632 -36.81 -2.33 -8.03
C ALA A 632 -35.80 -1.72 -7.05
N SER A 633 -34.93 -2.54 -6.49
CA SER A 633 -33.80 -2.11 -5.65
C SER A 633 -32.51 -2.02 -6.45
N ARG A 634 -32.51 -1.26 -7.56
CA ARG A 634 -31.30 -1.10 -8.40
C ARG A 634 -30.67 0.26 -8.13
N PRO A 635 -29.35 0.33 -7.88
CA PRO A 635 -28.67 1.61 -7.74
C PRO A 635 -28.61 2.35 -9.08
N VAL A 636 -28.45 3.66 -9.01
CA VAL A 636 -28.12 4.53 -10.15
C VAL A 636 -26.86 5.27 -9.80
N ALA A 637 -25.91 5.34 -10.72
CA ALA A 637 -24.70 6.11 -10.54
C ALA A 637 -24.55 7.16 -11.63
N VAL A 638 -23.81 8.22 -11.34
CA VAL A 638 -23.53 9.31 -12.25
C VAL A 638 -22.04 9.50 -12.37
N ARG A 639 -21.50 9.35 -13.57
CA ARG A 639 -20.12 9.65 -13.92
C ARG A 639 -20.03 11.07 -14.47
N TYR A 640 -19.10 11.82 -13.94
CA TYR A 640 -18.88 13.21 -14.35
C TYR A 640 -17.38 13.57 -14.34
N ARG A 641 -17.03 14.67 -15.02
CA ARG A 641 -15.68 15.20 -15.03
C ARG A 641 -15.54 16.31 -14.00
N LEU A 642 -14.63 16.13 -13.06
CA LEU A 642 -14.38 17.08 -11.98
C LEU A 642 -13.57 18.30 -12.45
N GLU A 643 -12.54 18.06 -13.27
CA GLU A 643 -11.58 19.07 -13.71
C GLU A 643 -11.11 18.83 -15.14
N ARG A 644 -10.43 19.79 -15.71
CA ARG A 644 -9.75 19.61 -16.99
C ARG A 644 -8.53 18.72 -16.79
N LEU A 645 -8.37 17.77 -17.71
CA LEU A 645 -7.18 16.93 -17.74
C LEU A 645 -6.00 17.74 -18.26
N TYR A 646 -4.86 17.67 -17.57
CA TYR A 646 -3.62 18.31 -17.98
C TYR A 646 -2.54 17.26 -18.31
N PRO A 647 -1.78 17.43 -19.38
CA PRO A 647 -1.96 18.35 -20.51
C PRO A 647 -3.22 17.96 -21.32
N CYS A 648 -4.00 18.91 -21.77
CA CYS A 648 -5.34 18.76 -22.36
C CYS A 648 -5.46 17.62 -23.41
N LEU A 649 -5.64 16.39 -22.98
CA LEU A 649 -5.88 15.24 -23.88
C LEU A 649 -7.30 15.28 -24.48
N HIS A 650 -8.23 15.93 -23.79
CA HIS A 650 -9.59 16.17 -24.26
C HIS A 650 -9.94 17.65 -24.12
N PRO A 651 -9.35 18.52 -24.96
CA PRO A 651 -9.53 19.97 -24.83
C PRO A 651 -10.97 20.42 -25.06
N THR A 652 -11.80 19.63 -25.72
CA THR A 652 -13.20 19.92 -26.04
C THR A 652 -14.19 19.50 -24.96
N ILE A 653 -13.76 18.66 -24.00
CA ILE A 653 -14.62 18.20 -22.91
C ILE A 653 -14.35 19.06 -21.68
N ALA A 654 -15.26 20.00 -21.41
CA ALA A 654 -15.20 20.85 -20.23
C ALA A 654 -15.50 20.05 -18.93
N PRO A 655 -15.06 20.51 -17.76
CA PRO A 655 -15.56 20.04 -16.48
C PRO A 655 -17.09 20.17 -16.39
N HIS A 656 -17.72 19.28 -15.66
CA HIS A 656 -19.17 19.31 -15.43
C HIS A 656 -19.56 20.13 -14.19
N LEU A 657 -18.58 20.51 -13.36
CA LEU A 657 -18.82 21.36 -12.21
C LEU A 657 -19.05 22.83 -12.63
N PRO A 658 -19.97 23.54 -11.98
CA PRO A 658 -20.88 23.06 -10.94
C PRO A 658 -21.97 22.12 -11.48
N LEU A 659 -22.33 21.06 -10.70
CA LEU A 659 -23.45 20.20 -11.05
C LEU A 659 -24.71 20.67 -10.34
N GLU A 660 -25.77 20.95 -11.10
CA GLU A 660 -27.07 21.32 -10.57
C GLU A 660 -27.99 20.10 -10.51
N LEU A 661 -28.51 19.82 -9.34
CA LEU A 661 -29.49 18.77 -9.07
C LEU A 661 -30.79 19.39 -8.59
N ALA A 662 -31.91 19.01 -9.21
CA ALA A 662 -33.23 19.45 -8.80
C ALA A 662 -34.14 18.28 -8.43
N LEU A 663 -34.86 18.43 -7.33
CA LEU A 663 -35.95 17.57 -6.90
C LEU A 663 -37.26 18.09 -7.50
N VAL A 664 -37.99 17.21 -8.16
CA VAL A 664 -39.23 17.57 -8.89
C VAL A 664 -40.34 16.64 -8.44
N ALA A 665 -41.53 17.19 -8.18
CA ALA A 665 -42.74 16.37 -7.89
C ALA A 665 -43.14 15.62 -9.17
N ARG A 666 -43.51 14.35 -9.04
CA ARG A 666 -44.14 13.62 -10.15
C ARG A 666 -45.61 14.03 -10.25
N PRO A 667 -46.15 14.24 -11.45
CA PRO A 667 -47.59 14.48 -11.60
C PRO A 667 -48.35 13.26 -11.11
N ASP A 668 -49.36 13.46 -10.27
CA ASP A 668 -50.20 12.38 -9.78
C ASP A 668 -50.83 11.63 -10.95
N ALA A 669 -50.63 10.33 -10.99
CA ALA A 669 -51.27 9.43 -11.98
C ALA A 669 -52.80 9.33 -11.84
N GLY A 670 -53.37 10.09 -10.90
CA GLY A 670 -54.80 10.04 -10.54
C GLY A 670 -55.66 11.31 -10.80
N SER A 671 -55.07 12.44 -11.18
CA SER A 671 -55.84 13.69 -11.40
C SER A 671 -56.18 13.89 -12.89
N GLY A 672 -57.12 13.09 -13.36
CA GLY A 672 -57.72 13.25 -14.69
C GLY A 672 -58.78 14.35 -14.74
N GLN A 673 -58.44 15.62 -14.44
CA GLN A 673 -59.31 16.75 -14.77
C GLN A 673 -58.47 18.06 -14.87
N GLY A 674 -58.24 18.51 -16.08
CA GLY A 674 -57.72 19.84 -16.34
C GLY A 674 -56.82 19.85 -17.58
N GLY A 675 -57.32 20.35 -18.74
CA GLY A 675 -56.60 20.43 -20.03
C GLY A 675 -55.47 21.45 -20.05
N GLY A 676 -54.40 21.16 -19.33
CA GLY A 676 -53.10 21.81 -19.46
C GLY A 676 -52.05 20.80 -19.88
N SER A 677 -51.12 21.16 -20.76
CA SER A 677 -50.06 20.25 -21.24
C SER A 677 -49.33 19.59 -20.07
N PRO A 678 -49.21 18.24 -20.01
CA PRO A 678 -48.78 17.52 -18.83
C PRO A 678 -47.23 17.44 -18.67
N THR A 679 -46.51 18.41 -19.18
CA THR A 679 -45.04 18.24 -19.36
C THR A 679 -44.19 18.96 -18.31
N SER A 680 -44.77 19.79 -17.44
CA SER A 680 -43.96 20.59 -16.51
C SER A 680 -44.27 20.28 -15.04
N SER A 681 -43.31 19.81 -14.31
CA SER A 681 -43.43 19.47 -12.89
C SER A 681 -42.78 20.56 -12.02
N PRO A 682 -43.39 20.94 -10.87
CA PRO A 682 -42.81 21.97 -10.00
C PRO A 682 -41.51 21.48 -9.37
N THR A 683 -40.50 22.34 -9.41
CA THR A 683 -39.24 22.13 -8.67
C THR A 683 -39.49 22.40 -7.19
N LEU A 684 -39.16 21.44 -6.33
CA LEU A 684 -39.32 21.53 -4.89
C LEU A 684 -38.05 22.00 -4.18
N GLN A 685 -36.91 21.53 -4.65
CA GLN A 685 -35.60 21.82 -4.06
C GLN A 685 -34.51 21.77 -5.13
N ARG A 686 -33.48 22.58 -4.99
CA ARG A 686 -32.27 22.55 -5.81
C ARG A 686 -31.03 22.45 -4.95
N TRP A 687 -30.01 21.79 -5.48
CA TRP A 687 -28.68 21.69 -4.88
C TRP A 687 -27.62 21.88 -5.97
N THR A 688 -26.45 22.34 -5.53
CA THR A 688 -25.28 22.49 -6.42
C THR A 688 -24.08 21.77 -5.79
N LEU A 689 -23.44 20.92 -6.55
CA LEU A 689 -22.12 20.37 -6.22
C LEU A 689 -21.05 21.27 -6.82
N LEU A 690 -20.28 21.96 -5.98
CA LEU A 690 -19.19 22.84 -6.38
C LEU A 690 -17.83 22.13 -6.36
N SER A 691 -17.65 21.27 -5.37
CA SER A 691 -16.44 20.47 -5.19
C SER A 691 -16.79 19.10 -4.58
N GLU A 692 -15.91 18.14 -4.74
CA GLU A 692 -16.11 16.79 -4.21
C GLU A 692 -16.17 16.75 -2.67
N ASP A 693 -15.42 17.63 -2.01
CA ASP A 693 -15.33 17.66 -0.54
C ASP A 693 -16.49 18.40 0.12
N GLY A 694 -17.17 19.30 -0.62
CA GLY A 694 -18.22 20.13 -0.09
C GLY A 694 -19.63 19.52 -0.13
N GLY A 695 -19.81 18.40 -0.83
CA GLY A 695 -21.14 17.82 -1.06
C GLY A 695 -22.08 18.73 -1.87
N PHE A 696 -23.35 18.34 -1.92
CA PHE A 696 -24.39 19.12 -2.59
C PHE A 696 -24.95 20.21 -1.65
N LEU A 697 -24.72 21.47 -2.00
CA LEU A 697 -25.18 22.63 -1.24
C LEU A 697 -26.58 23.03 -1.67
N PRO A 698 -27.52 23.26 -0.74
CA PRO A 698 -28.86 23.71 -1.08
C PRO A 698 -28.84 25.12 -1.69
N GLN A 699 -29.65 25.34 -2.73
CA GLN A 699 -29.87 26.64 -3.31
C GLN A 699 -31.16 27.27 -2.77
N GLU A 700 -31.17 28.58 -2.58
CA GLU A 700 -32.40 29.29 -2.28
C GLU A 700 -33.39 29.17 -3.46
N PRO A 701 -34.70 28.97 -3.20
CA PRO A 701 -35.70 28.93 -4.24
C PRO A 701 -35.71 30.27 -5.01
N SER A 702 -35.28 30.26 -6.26
CA SER A 702 -35.44 31.42 -7.10
C SER A 702 -36.93 31.59 -7.43
N SER A 703 -37.52 32.75 -7.07
CA SER A 703 -38.86 33.11 -7.49
C SER A 703 -38.92 33.19 -9.02
N GLY A 704 -39.52 32.18 -9.65
CA GLY A 704 -39.66 32.12 -11.13
C GLY A 704 -38.83 31.02 -11.80
N ALA A 705 -38.38 30.00 -11.09
CA ALA A 705 -37.71 28.86 -11.71
C ALA A 705 -38.65 28.18 -12.72
N ASP A 706 -38.21 28.07 -13.97
CA ASP A 706 -38.94 27.35 -14.99
C ASP A 706 -39.25 25.92 -14.58
N PRO A 707 -40.47 25.45 -14.84
CA PRO A 707 -40.83 24.07 -14.54
C PRO A 707 -39.98 23.11 -15.37
N LEU A 708 -39.45 22.07 -14.74
CA LEU A 708 -38.57 21.08 -15.37
C LEU A 708 -39.38 19.94 -15.98
N ASP A 709 -38.99 19.49 -17.16
CA ASP A 709 -39.69 18.44 -17.91
C ASP A 709 -39.10 17.04 -17.58
N LEU A 710 -39.86 16.24 -16.80
CA LEU A 710 -39.51 14.85 -16.52
C LEU A 710 -39.75 13.92 -17.73
N ALA A 711 -40.44 14.36 -18.78
CA ALA A 711 -40.66 13.59 -20.00
C ALA A 711 -39.55 13.79 -21.03
N ALA A 712 -38.63 14.74 -20.80
CA ALA A 712 -37.46 14.92 -21.65
C ALA A 712 -36.59 13.64 -21.68
N ALA A 713 -35.79 13.49 -22.71
CA ALA A 713 -34.90 12.34 -22.86
C ALA A 713 -33.92 12.27 -21.67
N PRO A 714 -33.91 11.17 -20.90
CA PRO A 714 -33.06 11.04 -19.72
C PRO A 714 -31.59 10.90 -20.10
N TRP A 715 -30.72 11.10 -19.13
CA TRP A 715 -29.30 10.74 -19.25
C TRP A 715 -29.15 9.24 -19.50
N ARG A 716 -28.17 8.86 -20.32
CA ARG A 716 -27.95 7.47 -20.75
C ARG A 716 -26.66 6.93 -20.15
N GLY A 717 -26.63 5.61 -19.92
CA GLY A 717 -25.43 4.85 -19.69
C GLY A 717 -24.76 4.40 -20.99
N ALA A 718 -23.59 3.77 -20.88
CA ALA A 718 -22.86 3.23 -22.03
C ALA A 718 -23.60 2.09 -22.72
N SER A 719 -24.48 1.36 -21.99
CA SER A 719 -25.36 0.32 -22.53
C SER A 719 -26.76 0.44 -21.89
N ALA A 720 -27.74 -0.28 -22.43
CA ALA A 720 -29.11 -0.28 -21.91
C ALA A 720 -29.20 -0.84 -20.49
N ASP A 721 -28.29 -1.74 -20.12
CA ASP A 721 -28.25 -2.41 -18.81
C ASP A 721 -27.32 -1.72 -17.82
N ALA A 722 -26.58 -0.68 -18.25
CA ALA A 722 -25.69 0.08 -17.38
C ALA A 722 -26.46 0.74 -16.24
N VAL A 723 -25.89 0.68 -15.02
CA VAL A 723 -26.40 1.41 -13.85
C VAL A 723 -25.77 2.81 -13.75
N THR A 724 -24.62 3.03 -14.40
CA THR A 724 -23.94 4.31 -14.45
C THR A 724 -24.37 5.10 -15.68
N VAL A 725 -24.96 6.27 -15.46
CA VAL A 725 -25.13 7.30 -16.50
C VAL A 725 -23.85 8.09 -16.64
N ASP A 726 -23.50 8.47 -17.86
CA ASP A 726 -22.25 9.19 -18.16
C ASP A 726 -22.57 10.55 -18.76
N LEU A 727 -22.25 11.61 -18.03
CA LEU A 727 -22.55 12.99 -18.48
C LEU A 727 -21.72 13.40 -19.71
N ARG A 728 -20.74 12.61 -20.12
CA ARG A 728 -19.98 12.84 -21.35
C ARG A 728 -20.71 12.34 -22.60
N LEU A 729 -21.68 11.46 -22.40
CA LEU A 729 -22.50 10.91 -23.50
C LEU A 729 -23.71 11.83 -23.75
N PRO A 730 -23.92 12.31 -24.97
CA PRO A 730 -24.99 13.24 -25.29
C PRO A 730 -26.40 12.66 -25.18
#